data_29c51ef49740b104157398cbbfa6aa34
#
_entry.id   29c51ef49740b104157398cbbfa6aa34
#
_cell.length_a   1.000
_cell.length_b   1.000
_cell.length_c   1.000
_cell.angle_alpha   90.00
_cell.angle_beta   90.00
_cell.angle_gamma   90.00
#
_symmetry.space_group_name_H-M   'P 1'
#
loop_
_entity.id
_entity.type
_entity.pdbx_description
1 polymer ?
#
loop_
_entity_poly.entity_id
_entity_poly.type
_entity_poly.pdbx_seq_one_letter_code
_entity_poly.pdbx_strand_id
1 'polypeptide(L)'
;MNQIGALDIIVFLVLAIFVIGMGIFASRGEKTHSDKGAQDYFLAGRGLSWWLVGFSLIAANISTEQFVGMSGKAADWLGMAIASYEWMAAITLVLVGFLFLPKFLKSGIYTIPEFLEYRYNTFARTVMAIATLIILVGVPTASVIYSGAKVITGNFQGQVLGPLDFGNLTLACWIIGSVAAIYVFTGGLKACAWTDLLWGSGLILGGVVIAYYAASLLGNSDPSELVATAANSNVKAEDLVGSGAWSRFWQLNSGELPQGKLHMVRGIEDPEIPWSALVLGLWIPNFFYWGLNQYITQRTLGSKSLAEGQKGIVFAAFLKLVIPFVVVIPGILAFNLFSTDLKADAVNRNAQIVAEHSPELYESLPASMKPVDDERNRSIKEKIAGHLSAEGSADVPCLYEFNEQFAELHPNAAASIVAYNAGKLGVDSPSAGTTSAEIAAANKEVIEQIGDKKVAKQSLLAYDHDNAFPTLIRRLLPVGIGLKGFVLVAIFGAVVSSLASMLNSASTIATMDIYYKLNKNASQYQLVSAGRVFVVLFVLIAMIIAPMLENPAFGGIFTFIQEFQGFISPGILAIFLFGLLVHRAPRIAGTVGLLLNPVLYGLFKFSNSILGDANPGFLKTVAGWSFLDRMGLCFGIVIATLTVLTLVAPLKKPVDLPVNPEMDITPSKGAKVGGAIVILLTVILYVIFW
;
A
#
# COMPACT_ATOMS: atom_id res chain seq x y z
N MET A 1 -6.27 -1.13 -29.59
CA MET A 1 -4.83 -0.86 -29.47
C MET A 1 -4.63 0.48 -28.81
N ASN A 2 -4.12 0.51 -27.59
CA ASN A 2 -3.83 1.76 -26.87
C ASN A 2 -2.47 2.29 -27.32
N GLN A 3 -2.46 3.10 -28.34
CA GLN A 3 -1.22 3.69 -28.84
C GLN A 3 -0.78 4.81 -27.87
N ILE A 4 0.44 4.69 -27.35
CA ILE A 4 1.17 5.81 -26.77
C ILE A 4 1.76 6.57 -27.94
N GLY A 5 1.51 7.87 -28.04
CA GLY A 5 2.05 8.70 -29.11
C GLY A 5 3.55 8.95 -28.93
N ALA A 6 4.25 9.23 -30.02
CA ALA A 6 5.68 9.54 -29.96
C ALA A 6 6.00 10.71 -29.02
N LEU A 7 5.15 11.75 -29.00
CA LEU A 7 5.31 12.89 -28.09
C LEU A 7 5.13 12.49 -26.62
N ASP A 8 4.21 11.54 -26.32
CA ASP A 8 4.04 11.03 -24.95
C ASP A 8 5.30 10.31 -24.47
N ILE A 9 5.94 9.52 -25.34
CA ILE A 9 7.22 8.84 -25.02
C ILE A 9 8.34 9.86 -24.79
N ILE A 10 8.43 10.87 -25.65
CA ILE A 10 9.44 11.94 -25.51
C ILE A 10 9.25 12.68 -24.19
N VAL A 11 8.02 13.09 -23.86
CA VAL A 11 7.70 13.78 -22.59
C VAL A 11 8.06 12.88 -21.39
N PHE A 12 7.70 11.60 -21.44
CA PHE A 12 8.06 10.63 -20.41
C PHE A 12 9.58 10.57 -20.18
N LEU A 13 10.36 10.36 -21.23
CA LEU A 13 11.81 10.21 -21.13
C LEU A 13 12.49 11.52 -20.68
N VAL A 14 12.11 12.66 -21.27
CA VAL A 14 12.69 13.97 -20.94
C VAL A 14 12.45 14.32 -19.47
N LEU A 15 11.22 14.15 -18.96
CA LEU A 15 10.90 14.43 -17.58
C LEU A 15 11.59 13.45 -16.61
N ALA A 16 11.65 12.15 -16.94
CA ALA A 16 12.35 11.17 -16.13
C ALA A 16 13.84 11.53 -15.99
N ILE A 17 14.52 11.80 -17.09
CA ILE A 17 15.94 12.19 -17.09
C ILE A 17 16.13 13.51 -16.34
N PHE A 18 15.27 14.51 -16.55
CA PHE A 18 15.33 15.80 -15.89
C PHE A 18 15.25 15.65 -14.36
N VAL A 19 14.27 14.90 -13.85
CA VAL A 19 14.06 14.77 -12.40
C VAL A 19 15.21 14.00 -11.74
N ILE A 20 15.65 12.88 -12.35
CA ILE A 20 16.81 12.13 -11.84
C ILE A 20 18.07 13.01 -11.85
N GLY A 21 18.31 13.71 -12.95
CA GLY A 21 19.43 14.64 -13.09
C GLY A 21 19.41 15.76 -12.03
N MET A 22 18.24 16.29 -11.73
CA MET A 22 18.05 17.31 -10.71
C MET A 22 18.32 16.78 -9.30
N GLY A 23 17.89 15.56 -8.96
CA GLY A 23 18.22 14.92 -7.69
C GLY A 23 19.72 14.75 -7.49
N ILE A 24 20.44 14.26 -8.51
CA ILE A 24 21.89 14.12 -8.49
C ILE A 24 22.56 15.49 -8.39
N PHE A 25 22.07 16.49 -9.13
CA PHE A 25 22.64 17.85 -9.09
C PHE A 25 22.46 18.49 -7.71
N ALA A 26 21.29 18.39 -7.10
CA ALA A 26 20.99 18.97 -5.79
C ALA A 26 21.84 18.35 -4.65
N SER A 27 22.27 17.10 -4.82
CA SER A 27 23.10 16.39 -3.83
C SER A 27 24.63 16.63 -3.99
N ARG A 28 25.09 17.25 -5.08
CA ARG A 28 26.53 17.49 -5.36
C ARG A 28 27.27 18.29 -4.27
N GLY A 29 26.54 19.03 -3.43
CA GLY A 29 27.13 19.81 -2.33
C GLY A 29 27.38 19.02 -1.05
N GLU A 30 27.01 17.74 -0.99
CA GLU A 30 27.21 16.91 0.20
C GLU A 30 28.67 16.47 0.33
N LYS A 31 29.27 16.85 1.45
CA LYS A 31 30.68 16.52 1.75
C LYS A 31 30.75 15.18 2.48
N THR A 32 30.64 14.08 1.75
CA THR A 32 30.74 12.71 2.31
C THR A 32 32.05 12.40 3.03
N HIS A 33 33.08 13.22 2.82
CA HIS A 33 34.39 13.15 3.49
C HIS A 33 34.50 14.09 4.69
N SER A 34 33.46 14.83 5.06
CA SER A 34 33.45 15.73 6.23
C SER A 34 33.21 14.93 7.52
N ASP A 35 33.51 15.59 8.66
CA ASP A 35 33.23 15.03 10.00
C ASP A 35 31.73 14.73 10.25
N LYS A 36 30.85 15.24 9.38
CA LYS A 36 29.39 15.03 9.40
C LYS A 36 28.89 14.23 8.18
N GLY A 37 29.75 13.49 7.48
CA GLY A 37 29.41 12.81 6.23
C GLY A 37 28.22 11.84 6.34
N ALA A 38 28.09 11.09 7.44
CA ALA A 38 26.93 10.24 7.68
C ALA A 38 25.65 11.07 7.87
N GLN A 39 25.72 12.21 8.60
CA GLN A 39 24.57 13.10 8.76
C GLN A 39 24.15 13.73 7.42
N ASP A 40 25.12 14.13 6.59
CA ASP A 40 24.86 14.69 5.26
C ASP A 40 24.16 13.65 4.37
N TYR A 41 24.66 12.42 4.32
CA TYR A 41 24.11 11.37 3.45
C TYR A 41 22.76 10.82 3.94
N PHE A 42 22.66 10.45 5.24
CA PHE A 42 21.47 9.80 5.77
C PHE A 42 20.36 10.76 6.20
N LEU A 43 20.69 11.98 6.62
CA LEU A 43 19.74 12.98 7.12
C LEU A 43 19.75 14.30 6.34
N ALA A 44 20.31 14.33 5.12
CA ALA A 44 20.44 15.55 4.29
C ALA A 44 21.07 16.72 5.06
N GLY A 45 22.07 16.45 5.91
CA GLY A 45 22.72 17.43 6.76
C GLY A 45 21.81 18.10 7.80
N ARG A 46 20.62 17.58 8.04
CA ARG A 46 19.52 18.24 8.80
C ARG A 46 19.23 19.64 8.24
N GLY A 47 19.16 19.77 6.92
CA GLY A 47 18.98 21.03 6.21
C GLY A 47 17.64 21.16 5.47
N LEU A 48 16.72 20.18 5.61
CA LEU A 48 15.46 20.20 4.87
C LEU A 48 14.53 21.30 5.39
N SER A 49 14.01 22.11 4.46
CA SER A 49 12.97 23.11 4.71
C SER A 49 11.58 22.45 4.77
N TRP A 50 10.60 23.14 5.35
CA TRP A 50 9.26 22.63 5.57
C TRP A 50 8.55 22.11 4.31
N TRP A 51 8.71 22.80 3.18
CA TRP A 51 8.08 22.40 1.92
C TRP A 51 8.73 21.15 1.32
N LEU A 52 10.07 21.00 1.44
CA LEU A 52 10.76 19.76 1.05
C LEU A 52 10.33 18.59 1.95
N VAL A 53 10.26 18.80 3.27
CA VAL A 53 9.78 17.78 4.21
C VAL A 53 8.36 17.36 3.85
N GLY A 54 7.46 18.31 3.61
CA GLY A 54 6.05 18.02 3.33
C GLY A 54 5.83 17.29 2.01
N PHE A 55 6.40 17.77 0.91
CA PHE A 55 6.30 17.08 -0.38
C PHE A 55 6.99 15.72 -0.35
N SER A 56 8.15 15.61 0.31
CA SER A 56 8.86 14.34 0.40
C SER A 56 8.10 13.31 1.25
N LEU A 57 7.40 13.73 2.31
CA LEU A 57 6.51 12.85 3.08
C LEU A 57 5.39 12.29 2.20
N ILE A 58 4.76 13.13 1.40
CA ILE A 58 3.65 12.71 0.53
C ILE A 58 4.16 11.84 -0.62
N ALA A 59 5.21 12.26 -1.31
CA ALA A 59 5.76 11.50 -2.44
C ALA A 59 6.33 10.13 -2.02
N ALA A 60 6.90 10.03 -0.80
CA ALA A 60 7.34 8.74 -0.27
C ALA A 60 6.20 7.79 0.08
N ASN A 61 5.04 8.34 0.43
CA ASN A 61 3.87 7.55 0.78
C ASN A 61 3.01 7.19 -0.43
N ILE A 62 2.81 8.14 -1.36
CA ILE A 62 1.93 7.90 -2.52
C ILE A 62 2.73 7.16 -3.59
N SER A 63 2.34 5.92 -3.83
CA SER A 63 2.89 5.05 -4.85
C SER A 63 1.78 4.48 -5.74
N THR A 64 2.10 3.53 -6.58
CA THR A 64 1.10 2.73 -7.32
C THR A 64 0.13 1.98 -6.40
N GLU A 65 0.51 1.73 -5.14
CA GLU A 65 -0.39 1.12 -4.15
C GLU A 65 -1.64 1.95 -3.93
N GLN A 66 -1.53 3.29 -3.89
CA GLN A 66 -2.69 4.17 -3.80
C GLN A 66 -3.44 4.27 -5.12
N PHE A 67 -2.74 4.48 -6.23
CA PHE A 67 -3.37 4.67 -7.53
C PHE A 67 -3.97 3.39 -8.13
N VAL A 68 -3.48 2.23 -7.77
CA VAL A 68 -4.02 0.92 -8.18
C VAL A 68 -4.88 0.34 -7.06
N GLY A 69 -4.28 0.09 -5.89
CA GLY A 69 -4.96 -0.61 -4.80
C GLY A 69 -6.08 0.20 -4.16
N MET A 70 -5.83 1.47 -3.77
CA MET A 70 -6.87 2.28 -3.11
C MET A 70 -7.97 2.69 -4.09
N SER A 71 -7.65 3.04 -5.34
CA SER A 71 -8.68 3.34 -6.35
C SER A 71 -9.49 2.10 -6.72
N GLY A 72 -8.87 0.92 -6.75
CA GLY A 72 -9.54 -0.35 -6.97
C GLY A 72 -10.53 -0.66 -5.85
N LYS A 73 -10.13 -0.51 -4.58
CA LYS A 73 -11.03 -0.66 -3.43
C LYS A 73 -12.17 0.36 -3.44
N ALA A 74 -11.92 1.57 -3.94
CA ALA A 74 -12.96 2.58 -4.11
C ALA A 74 -13.95 2.22 -5.24
N ALA A 75 -13.46 1.64 -6.33
CA ALA A 75 -14.29 1.13 -7.42
C ALA A 75 -15.20 -0.03 -6.98
N ASP A 76 -14.71 -0.85 -6.05
CA ASP A 76 -15.43 -1.96 -5.43
C ASP A 76 -16.45 -1.47 -4.37
N TRP A 77 -16.94 -2.34 -3.47
CA TRP A 77 -17.98 -2.02 -2.48
C TRP A 77 -17.54 -0.96 -1.45
N LEU A 78 -16.25 -0.86 -1.15
CA LEU A 78 -15.74 -0.05 -0.04
C LEU A 78 -15.93 1.46 -0.28
N GLY A 79 -15.89 1.90 -1.54
CA GLY A 79 -16.17 3.28 -1.93
C GLY A 79 -15.31 4.31 -1.18
N MET A 80 -15.95 5.35 -0.64
CA MET A 80 -15.28 6.42 0.12
C MET A 80 -14.69 5.95 1.45
N ALA A 81 -15.15 4.83 2.04
CA ALA A 81 -14.61 4.35 3.30
C ALA A 81 -13.09 4.12 3.25
N ILE A 82 -12.53 3.75 2.08
CA ILE A 82 -11.07 3.59 1.90
C ILE A 82 -10.30 4.91 2.14
N ALA A 83 -10.94 6.08 1.95
CA ALA A 83 -10.35 7.37 2.23
C ALA A 83 -10.02 7.57 3.73
N SER A 84 -10.56 6.73 4.62
CA SER A 84 -10.22 6.75 6.05
C SER A 84 -8.72 6.54 6.29
N TYR A 85 -8.02 5.79 5.46
CA TYR A 85 -6.56 5.65 5.55
C TYR A 85 -5.85 7.00 5.36
N GLU A 86 -6.37 7.86 4.48
CA GLU A 86 -5.78 9.15 4.17
C GLU A 86 -6.22 10.26 5.15
N TRP A 87 -7.51 10.32 5.45
CA TRP A 87 -8.06 11.38 6.30
C TRP A 87 -7.74 11.20 7.78
N MET A 88 -7.72 9.97 8.30
CA MET A 88 -7.21 9.71 9.65
C MET A 88 -5.70 9.91 9.73
N ALA A 89 -4.95 9.62 8.64
CA ALA A 89 -3.53 9.94 8.56
C ALA A 89 -3.27 11.45 8.70
N ALA A 90 -4.15 12.31 8.18
CA ALA A 90 -4.02 13.75 8.33
C ALA A 90 -4.03 14.17 9.81
N ILE A 91 -4.98 13.64 10.60
CA ILE A 91 -5.02 13.90 12.05
C ILE A 91 -3.78 13.30 12.73
N THR A 92 -3.41 12.07 12.38
CA THR A 92 -2.25 11.39 12.96
C THR A 92 -0.95 12.16 12.71
N LEU A 93 -0.75 12.68 11.50
CA LEU A 93 0.41 13.52 11.16
C LEU A 93 0.50 14.75 12.09
N VAL A 94 -0.62 15.44 12.29
CA VAL A 94 -0.64 16.58 13.22
C VAL A 94 -0.20 16.13 14.61
N LEU A 95 -0.75 15.04 15.13
CA LEU A 95 -0.39 14.53 16.46
C LEU A 95 1.10 14.11 16.52
N VAL A 96 1.61 13.42 15.50
CA VAL A 96 3.04 13.04 15.41
C VAL A 96 3.94 14.27 15.42
N GLY A 97 3.59 15.32 14.68
CA GLY A 97 4.37 16.57 14.61
C GLY A 97 4.51 17.29 15.96
N PHE A 98 3.53 17.12 16.86
CA PHE A 98 3.55 17.78 18.16
C PHE A 98 3.90 16.86 19.33
N LEU A 99 3.71 15.54 19.22
CA LEU A 99 3.98 14.59 20.31
C LEU A 99 5.32 13.86 20.15
N PHE A 100 5.66 13.37 18.92
CA PHE A 100 6.82 12.52 18.69
C PHE A 100 8.02 13.31 18.20
N LEU A 101 7.84 14.14 17.17
CA LEU A 101 8.92 14.87 16.52
C LEU A 101 9.77 15.71 17.50
N PRO A 102 9.20 16.48 18.46
CA PRO A 102 9.99 17.26 19.41
C PRO A 102 10.98 16.41 20.21
N LYS A 103 10.56 15.21 20.63
CA LYS A 103 11.38 14.30 21.42
C LYS A 103 12.47 13.64 20.58
N PHE A 104 12.16 13.28 19.34
CA PHE A 104 13.14 12.67 18.42
C PHE A 104 14.23 13.66 18.00
N LEU A 105 13.86 14.87 17.61
CA LEU A 105 14.83 15.91 17.25
C LEU A 105 15.68 16.32 18.45
N LYS A 106 15.08 16.46 19.63
CA LYS A 106 15.81 16.75 20.87
C LYS A 106 16.83 15.68 21.19
N SER A 107 16.49 14.38 20.97
CA SER A 107 17.40 13.26 21.23
C SER A 107 18.50 13.09 20.18
N GLY A 108 18.38 13.76 19.03
CA GLY A 108 19.40 13.72 17.97
C GLY A 108 19.54 12.39 17.24
N ILE A 109 18.55 11.49 17.33
CA ILE A 109 18.60 10.16 16.75
C ILE A 109 18.72 10.19 15.22
N TYR A 110 19.39 9.19 14.64
CA TYR A 110 19.44 8.91 13.20
C TYR A 110 18.36 7.98 12.75
N THR A 111 18.00 7.02 13.63
CA THR A 111 17.03 5.97 13.32
C THR A 111 16.00 5.84 14.44
N ILE A 112 14.83 5.38 14.09
CA ILE A 112 13.77 5.13 15.08
C ILE A 112 14.17 3.98 16.04
N PRO A 113 14.80 2.87 15.60
CA PRO A 113 15.32 1.85 16.53
C PRO A 113 16.32 2.41 17.56
N GLU A 114 17.10 3.44 17.23
CA GLU A 114 18.06 4.06 18.15
C GLU A 114 17.38 4.66 19.40
N PHE A 115 16.17 5.21 19.27
CA PHE A 115 15.38 5.69 20.40
C PHE A 115 15.12 4.58 21.43
N LEU A 116 14.90 3.34 20.99
CA LEU A 116 14.65 2.21 21.91
C LEU A 116 15.87 1.87 22.75
N GLU A 117 17.08 2.08 22.23
CA GLU A 117 18.28 1.87 23.04
C GLU A 117 18.36 2.89 24.17
N TYR A 118 18.14 4.17 23.86
CA TYR A 118 18.17 5.22 24.88
C TYR A 118 17.10 5.01 25.95
N ARG A 119 15.92 4.58 25.53
CA ARG A 119 14.80 4.42 26.43
C ARG A 119 14.78 3.08 27.17
N TYR A 120 15.17 1.99 26.51
CA TYR A 120 15.08 0.64 27.03
C TYR A 120 16.46 -0.04 27.08
N ASN A 121 16.88 -0.69 26.00
CA ASN A 121 18.16 -1.40 25.93
C ASN A 121 18.59 -1.66 24.49
N THR A 122 19.86 -2.06 24.32
CA THR A 122 20.46 -2.39 23.02
C THR A 122 19.76 -3.57 22.32
N PHE A 123 19.25 -4.55 23.08
CA PHE A 123 18.56 -5.71 22.52
C PHE A 123 17.26 -5.27 21.80
N ALA A 124 16.44 -4.40 22.42
CA ALA A 124 15.24 -3.86 21.80
C ALA A 124 15.55 -3.11 20.51
N ARG A 125 16.62 -2.28 20.49
CA ARG A 125 17.12 -1.61 19.26
C ARG A 125 17.46 -2.63 18.16
N THR A 126 18.25 -3.65 18.50
CA THR A 126 18.73 -4.65 17.53
C THR A 126 17.57 -5.48 16.95
N VAL A 127 16.66 -5.94 17.81
CA VAL A 127 15.47 -6.69 17.37
C VAL A 127 14.60 -5.84 16.43
N MET A 128 14.31 -4.60 16.81
CA MET A 128 13.54 -3.71 15.95
C MET A 128 14.26 -3.42 14.63
N ALA A 129 15.56 -3.17 14.64
CA ALA A 129 16.35 -2.90 13.44
C ALA A 129 16.31 -4.07 12.47
N ILE A 130 16.55 -5.30 12.95
CA ILE A 130 16.53 -6.52 12.12
C ILE A 130 15.11 -6.76 11.58
N ALA A 131 14.09 -6.70 12.43
CA ALA A 131 12.70 -6.90 12.02
C ALA A 131 12.28 -5.86 10.97
N THR A 132 12.62 -4.59 11.20
CA THR A 132 12.32 -3.51 10.23
C THR A 132 13.03 -3.73 8.90
N LEU A 133 14.29 -4.17 8.88
CA LEU A 133 15.03 -4.45 7.64
C LEU A 133 14.39 -5.58 6.85
N ILE A 134 14.10 -6.71 7.50
CA ILE A 134 13.48 -7.88 6.84
C ILE A 134 12.14 -7.47 6.22
N ILE A 135 11.32 -6.78 6.98
CA ILE A 135 9.99 -6.37 6.52
C ILE A 135 10.11 -5.30 5.44
N LEU A 136 10.88 -4.24 5.65
CA LEU A 136 10.98 -3.12 4.72
C LEU A 136 11.50 -3.56 3.36
N VAL A 137 12.52 -4.42 3.32
CA VAL A 137 13.11 -4.91 2.06
C VAL A 137 12.24 -6.00 1.43
N GLY A 138 11.75 -6.95 2.22
CA GLY A 138 11.04 -8.14 1.70
C GLY A 138 9.59 -7.89 1.33
N VAL A 139 8.92 -6.90 1.95
CA VAL A 139 7.48 -6.67 1.74
C VAL A 139 7.23 -5.38 0.97
N PRO A 140 7.25 -4.16 1.55
CA PRO A 140 6.85 -2.97 0.81
C PRO A 140 7.82 -2.62 -0.33
N THR A 141 9.14 -2.80 -0.17
CA THR A 141 10.08 -2.48 -1.25
C THR A 141 9.87 -3.38 -2.46
N ALA A 142 9.72 -4.68 -2.26
CA ALA A 142 9.43 -5.63 -3.34
C ALA A 142 8.04 -5.38 -3.96
N SER A 143 7.02 -5.07 -3.13
CA SER A 143 5.65 -4.79 -3.59
C SER A 143 5.57 -3.52 -4.44
N VAL A 144 6.29 -2.47 -4.07
CA VAL A 144 6.35 -1.21 -4.86
C VAL A 144 7.05 -1.45 -6.21
N ILE A 145 8.12 -2.24 -6.24
CA ILE A 145 8.76 -2.63 -7.52
C ILE A 145 7.77 -3.40 -8.39
N TYR A 146 7.10 -4.41 -7.83
CA TYR A 146 6.16 -5.25 -8.55
C TYR A 146 4.96 -4.45 -9.08
N SER A 147 4.32 -3.64 -8.25
CA SER A 147 3.17 -2.82 -8.66
C SER A 147 3.54 -1.79 -9.73
N GLY A 148 4.72 -1.17 -9.60
CA GLY A 148 5.25 -0.29 -10.62
C GLY A 148 5.54 -1.00 -11.93
N ALA A 149 6.11 -2.20 -11.87
CA ALA A 149 6.37 -3.04 -13.04
C ALA A 149 5.06 -3.42 -13.75
N LYS A 150 4.00 -3.75 -13.02
CA LYS A 150 2.67 -4.01 -13.61
C LYS A 150 2.11 -2.83 -14.37
N VAL A 151 2.26 -1.61 -13.86
CA VAL A 151 1.84 -0.40 -14.59
C VAL A 151 2.63 -0.23 -15.88
N ILE A 152 3.95 -0.46 -15.87
CA ILE A 152 4.78 -0.39 -17.08
C ILE A 152 4.34 -1.46 -18.07
N THR A 153 4.34 -2.73 -17.66
CA THR A 153 4.04 -3.85 -18.57
C THR A 153 2.64 -3.73 -19.16
N GLY A 154 1.65 -3.29 -18.37
CA GLY A 154 0.27 -3.09 -18.85
C GLY A 154 0.12 -1.98 -19.91
N ASN A 155 0.95 -0.93 -19.85
CA ASN A 155 0.88 0.19 -20.79
C ASN A 155 1.84 0.05 -21.98
N PHE A 156 2.93 -0.71 -21.84
CA PHE A 156 3.97 -0.90 -22.87
C PHE A 156 4.00 -2.32 -23.46
N GLN A 157 2.93 -3.09 -23.30
CA GLN A 157 2.82 -4.44 -23.83
C GLN A 157 3.02 -4.45 -25.36
N GLY A 158 3.90 -5.33 -25.86
CA GLY A 158 4.23 -5.42 -27.27
C GLY A 158 5.22 -4.35 -27.77
N GLN A 159 5.72 -3.46 -26.90
CA GLN A 159 6.78 -2.52 -27.23
C GLN A 159 8.15 -3.17 -26.98
N VAL A 160 8.90 -3.42 -28.06
CA VAL A 160 10.22 -4.04 -28.01
C VAL A 160 11.27 -3.04 -28.53
N LEU A 161 12.34 -2.84 -27.76
CA LEU A 161 13.49 -2.03 -28.16
C LEU A 161 14.76 -2.89 -28.17
N GLY A 162 15.13 -3.41 -29.34
CA GLY A 162 16.21 -4.38 -29.46
C GLY A 162 15.91 -5.66 -28.68
N PRO A 163 16.76 -6.08 -27.73
CA PRO A 163 16.51 -7.27 -26.91
C PRO A 163 15.57 -7.01 -25.72
N LEU A 164 15.12 -5.75 -25.51
CA LEU A 164 14.33 -5.35 -24.35
C LEU A 164 12.84 -5.41 -24.69
N ASP A 165 12.13 -6.35 -24.10
CA ASP A 165 10.67 -6.45 -24.13
C ASP A 165 10.07 -5.79 -22.90
N PHE A 166 9.45 -4.61 -23.06
CA PHE A 166 8.81 -3.86 -21.97
C PHE A 166 7.52 -4.51 -21.46
N GLY A 167 7.01 -5.52 -22.13
CA GLY A 167 5.96 -6.40 -21.62
C GLY A 167 6.44 -7.42 -20.60
N ASN A 168 7.77 -7.58 -20.42
CA ASN A 168 8.34 -8.53 -19.47
C ASN A 168 8.39 -7.93 -18.06
N LEU A 169 7.64 -8.55 -17.12
CA LEU A 169 7.55 -8.10 -15.74
C LEU A 169 8.90 -8.08 -15.02
N THR A 170 9.71 -9.11 -15.20
CA THR A 170 11.03 -9.19 -14.55
C THR A 170 11.93 -8.07 -15.03
N LEU A 171 11.98 -7.79 -16.34
CA LEU A 171 12.75 -6.68 -16.89
C LEU A 171 12.29 -5.34 -16.32
N ALA A 172 10.97 -5.11 -16.24
CA ALA A 172 10.41 -3.90 -15.66
C ALA A 172 10.81 -3.72 -14.18
N CYS A 173 10.80 -4.81 -13.38
CA CYS A 173 11.26 -4.79 -11.98
C CYS A 173 12.74 -4.38 -11.90
N TRP A 174 13.60 -4.92 -12.77
CA TRP A 174 15.04 -4.58 -12.80
C TRP A 174 15.28 -3.14 -13.21
N ILE A 175 14.54 -2.61 -14.18
CA ILE A 175 14.64 -1.20 -14.60
C ILE A 175 14.29 -0.26 -13.44
N ILE A 176 13.12 -0.48 -12.78
CA ILE A 176 12.65 0.37 -11.68
C ILE A 176 13.64 0.36 -10.53
N GLY A 177 14.06 -0.83 -10.07
CA GLY A 177 15.00 -0.95 -8.96
C GLY A 177 16.34 -0.30 -9.25
N SER A 178 16.88 -0.49 -10.47
CA SER A 178 18.14 0.12 -10.88
C SER A 178 18.09 1.64 -10.90
N VAL A 179 17.03 2.22 -11.44
CA VAL A 179 16.85 3.69 -11.49
C VAL A 179 16.82 4.27 -10.08
N ALA A 180 16.04 3.68 -9.16
CA ALA A 180 15.98 4.14 -7.79
C ALA A 180 17.34 4.01 -7.07
N ALA A 181 18.04 2.89 -7.26
CA ALA A 181 19.33 2.65 -6.63
C ALA A 181 20.39 3.69 -7.05
N ILE A 182 20.43 4.07 -8.33
CA ILE A 182 21.44 4.99 -8.88
C ILE A 182 21.46 6.32 -8.13
N TYR A 183 20.32 6.97 -7.96
CA TYR A 183 20.34 8.29 -7.34
C TYR A 183 20.39 8.23 -5.80
N VAL A 184 19.88 7.17 -5.16
CA VAL A 184 20.08 6.96 -3.72
C VAL A 184 21.56 6.72 -3.41
N PHE A 185 22.22 5.87 -4.19
CA PHE A 185 23.65 5.59 -4.05
C PHE A 185 24.50 6.87 -4.16
N THR A 186 24.13 7.78 -5.05
CA THR A 186 24.88 9.01 -5.31
C THR A 186 24.60 10.11 -4.29
N GLY A 187 23.33 10.35 -3.91
CA GLY A 187 22.93 11.55 -3.22
C GLY A 187 22.10 11.37 -1.94
N GLY A 188 21.91 10.14 -1.44
CA GLY A 188 21.23 9.88 -0.17
C GLY A 188 19.86 10.56 -0.02
N LEU A 189 19.54 10.97 1.21
CA LEU A 189 18.23 11.57 1.53
C LEU A 189 17.95 12.90 0.80
N LYS A 190 18.98 13.69 0.54
CA LYS A 190 18.79 15.00 -0.11
C LYS A 190 18.38 14.86 -1.57
N ALA A 191 18.98 13.91 -2.30
CA ALA A 191 18.55 13.57 -3.65
C ALA A 191 17.09 13.10 -3.65
N CYS A 192 16.71 12.21 -2.72
CA CYS A 192 15.34 11.77 -2.55
C CYS A 192 14.39 12.96 -2.36
N ALA A 193 14.66 13.87 -1.42
CA ALA A 193 13.77 14.98 -1.10
C ALA A 193 13.52 15.94 -2.28
N TRP A 194 14.53 16.18 -3.13
CA TRP A 194 14.38 17.02 -4.31
C TRP A 194 13.64 16.31 -5.46
N THR A 195 13.89 15.02 -5.67
CA THR A 195 13.11 14.24 -6.65
C THR A 195 11.67 14.05 -6.19
N ASP A 196 11.45 13.84 -4.89
CA ASP A 196 10.13 13.70 -4.27
C ASP A 196 9.24 14.94 -4.48
N LEU A 197 9.82 16.13 -4.42
CA LEU A 197 9.10 17.38 -4.71
C LEU A 197 8.50 17.35 -6.12
N LEU A 198 9.29 16.95 -7.11
CA LEU A 198 8.84 16.95 -8.50
C LEU A 198 7.87 15.80 -8.78
N TRP A 199 8.20 14.61 -8.31
CA TRP A 199 7.32 13.45 -8.48
C TRP A 199 5.99 13.62 -7.74
N GLY A 200 6.00 14.08 -6.49
CA GLY A 200 4.80 14.28 -5.69
C GLY A 200 3.89 15.36 -6.26
N SER A 201 4.45 16.49 -6.71
CA SER A 201 3.66 17.54 -7.36
C SER A 201 3.10 17.09 -8.71
N GLY A 202 3.92 16.39 -9.52
CA GLY A 202 3.49 15.83 -10.80
C GLY A 202 2.36 14.82 -10.65
N LEU A 203 2.42 13.99 -9.61
CA LEU A 203 1.43 12.97 -9.30
C LEU A 203 0.07 13.59 -8.90
N ILE A 204 0.07 14.59 -8.03
CA ILE A 204 -1.16 15.31 -7.64
C ILE A 204 -1.77 16.00 -8.87
N LEU A 205 -0.95 16.67 -9.68
CA LEU A 205 -1.42 17.32 -10.91
C LEU A 205 -1.98 16.32 -11.91
N GLY A 206 -1.31 15.17 -12.10
CA GLY A 206 -1.80 14.08 -12.96
C GLY A 206 -3.12 13.51 -12.48
N GLY A 207 -3.29 13.32 -11.17
CA GLY A 207 -4.54 12.86 -10.57
C GLY A 207 -5.67 13.88 -10.72
N VAL A 208 -5.40 15.18 -10.57
CA VAL A 208 -6.38 16.25 -10.83
C VAL A 208 -6.82 16.25 -12.29
N VAL A 209 -5.90 16.09 -13.23
CA VAL A 209 -6.22 16.00 -14.66
C VAL A 209 -7.15 14.82 -14.93
N ILE A 210 -6.84 13.64 -14.40
CA ILE A 210 -7.69 12.45 -14.57
C ILE A 210 -9.07 12.66 -13.94
N ALA A 211 -9.13 13.21 -12.71
CA ALA A 211 -10.39 13.51 -12.03
C ALA A 211 -11.26 14.47 -12.84
N TYR A 212 -10.64 15.49 -13.45
CA TYR A 212 -11.34 16.44 -14.34
C TYR A 212 -11.92 15.75 -15.58
N TYR A 213 -11.13 14.94 -16.29
CA TYR A 213 -11.62 14.22 -17.48
C TYR A 213 -12.70 13.20 -17.12
N ALA A 214 -12.55 12.47 -16.01
CA ALA A 214 -13.54 11.51 -15.53
C ALA A 214 -14.86 12.22 -15.18
N ALA A 215 -14.81 13.31 -14.43
CA ALA A 215 -16.00 14.11 -14.10
C ALA A 215 -16.65 14.70 -15.35
N SER A 216 -15.86 15.24 -16.28
CA SER A 216 -16.37 15.77 -17.55
C SER A 216 -17.09 14.68 -18.36
N LEU A 217 -16.52 13.48 -18.46
CA LEU A 217 -17.17 12.37 -19.17
C LEU A 217 -18.46 11.95 -18.47
N LEU A 218 -18.47 11.83 -17.12
CA LEU A 218 -19.68 11.49 -16.36
C LEU A 218 -20.81 12.48 -16.62
N GLY A 219 -20.50 13.78 -16.69
CA GLY A 219 -21.49 14.82 -16.99
C GLY A 219 -22.10 14.72 -18.39
N ASN A 220 -21.39 14.11 -19.34
CA ASN A 220 -21.79 14.00 -20.75
C ASN A 220 -22.21 12.58 -21.16
N SER A 221 -22.08 11.58 -20.30
CA SER A 221 -22.48 10.18 -20.58
C SER A 221 -24.00 10.01 -20.61
N ASP A 222 -24.47 8.99 -21.34
CA ASP A 222 -25.89 8.66 -21.40
C ASP A 222 -26.39 8.21 -20.01
N PRO A 223 -27.44 8.85 -19.48
CA PRO A 223 -28.04 8.46 -18.20
C PRO A 223 -28.44 6.99 -18.10
N SER A 224 -28.91 6.38 -19.18
CA SER A 224 -29.35 4.98 -19.19
C SER A 224 -28.19 3.98 -18.97
N GLU A 225 -27.00 4.29 -19.50
CA GLU A 225 -25.79 3.48 -19.29
C GLU A 225 -25.27 3.62 -17.85
N LEU A 226 -25.35 4.84 -17.29
CA LEU A 226 -24.87 5.12 -15.93
C LEU A 226 -25.70 4.41 -14.85
N VAL A 227 -27.00 4.32 -15.00
CA VAL A 227 -27.90 3.65 -14.05
C VAL A 227 -27.54 2.18 -13.86
N ALA A 228 -27.06 1.51 -14.90
CA ALA A 228 -26.65 0.10 -14.81
C ALA A 228 -25.47 -0.13 -13.84
N THR A 229 -24.74 0.93 -13.47
CA THR A 229 -23.58 0.87 -12.53
C THR A 229 -23.87 1.58 -11.21
N ALA A 230 -25.11 2.03 -10.99
CA ALA A 230 -25.48 2.77 -9.80
C ALA A 230 -25.43 1.89 -8.55
N ALA A 231 -24.74 2.35 -7.53
CA ALA A 231 -24.77 1.79 -6.18
C ALA A 231 -26.09 2.14 -5.46
N ASN A 232 -26.79 3.16 -5.94
CA ASN A 232 -28.10 3.56 -5.48
C ASN A 232 -29.17 2.96 -6.38
N SER A 233 -29.85 1.90 -5.93
CA SER A 233 -30.90 1.19 -6.67
C SER A 233 -32.13 2.03 -6.99
N ASN A 234 -32.31 3.18 -6.33
CA ASN A 234 -33.47 4.06 -6.53
C ASN A 234 -33.29 5.07 -7.66
N VAL A 235 -32.06 5.24 -8.18
CA VAL A 235 -31.75 6.20 -9.26
C VAL A 235 -32.31 5.72 -10.61
N LYS A 236 -32.99 6.61 -11.28
CA LYS A 236 -33.52 6.40 -12.64
C LYS A 236 -32.76 7.29 -13.65
N ALA A 237 -32.77 6.89 -14.89
CA ALA A 237 -32.15 7.68 -15.96
C ALA A 237 -32.71 9.12 -16.03
N GLU A 238 -34.03 9.29 -15.74
CA GLU A 238 -34.70 10.60 -15.73
C GLU A 238 -34.08 11.57 -14.69
N ASP A 239 -33.63 11.07 -13.54
CA ASP A 239 -33.04 11.86 -12.46
C ASP A 239 -31.67 12.43 -12.87
N LEU A 240 -31.00 11.78 -13.80
CA LEU A 240 -29.67 12.17 -14.29
C LEU A 240 -29.74 13.13 -15.48
N VAL A 241 -30.89 13.26 -16.13
CA VAL A 241 -31.06 14.17 -17.28
C VAL A 241 -30.90 15.62 -16.84
N GLY A 242 -30.03 16.38 -17.51
CA GLY A 242 -29.77 17.78 -17.18
C GLY A 242 -28.97 18.02 -15.91
N SER A 243 -28.58 16.95 -15.18
CA SER A 243 -27.75 17.05 -14.00
C SER A 243 -26.26 17.21 -14.35
N GLY A 244 -25.55 18.06 -13.60
CA GLY A 244 -24.09 18.21 -13.74
C GLY A 244 -23.32 16.99 -13.18
N ALA A 245 -22.04 16.91 -13.53
CA ALA A 245 -21.18 15.77 -13.16
C ALA A 245 -21.18 15.44 -11.66
N TRP A 246 -21.08 16.45 -10.79
CA TRP A 246 -21.08 16.25 -9.34
C TRP A 246 -22.43 15.73 -8.81
N SER A 247 -23.54 16.24 -9.33
CA SER A 247 -24.88 15.75 -9.00
C SER A 247 -25.08 14.30 -9.43
N ARG A 248 -24.65 13.92 -10.64
CA ARG A 248 -24.66 12.56 -11.13
C ARG A 248 -23.81 11.63 -10.28
N PHE A 249 -22.58 12.04 -9.94
CA PHE A 249 -21.69 11.27 -9.06
C PHE A 249 -22.38 10.97 -7.72
N TRP A 250 -22.99 11.99 -7.12
CA TRP A 250 -23.68 11.83 -5.84
C TRP A 250 -24.89 10.91 -5.95
N GLN A 251 -25.76 11.12 -6.93
CA GLN A 251 -26.97 10.31 -7.12
C GLN A 251 -26.65 8.83 -7.37
N LEU A 252 -25.66 8.56 -8.22
CA LEU A 252 -25.27 7.19 -8.56
C LEU A 252 -24.70 6.41 -7.38
N ASN A 253 -24.00 7.08 -6.45
CA ASN A 253 -23.18 6.42 -5.44
C ASN A 253 -23.71 6.59 -4.00
N SER A 254 -24.79 7.36 -3.75
CA SER A 254 -25.37 7.63 -2.42
C SER A 254 -26.40 6.60 -1.97
N GLY A 255 -26.31 5.35 -2.43
CA GLY A 255 -27.19 4.26 -2.00
C GLY A 255 -27.02 3.90 -0.52
N GLU A 256 -27.96 3.13 0.01
CA GLU A 256 -27.86 2.57 1.37
C GLU A 256 -26.72 1.54 1.47
N LEU A 257 -26.24 1.30 2.70
CA LEU A 257 -25.29 0.23 2.97
C LEU A 257 -25.96 -1.14 2.78
N PRO A 258 -25.22 -2.14 2.30
CA PRO A 258 -23.78 -2.17 2.00
C PRO A 258 -23.38 -1.65 0.62
N GLN A 259 -24.31 -1.37 -0.30
CA GLN A 259 -24.02 -1.02 -1.69
C GLN A 259 -23.55 0.43 -1.88
N GLY A 260 -24.05 1.36 -1.06
CA GLY A 260 -23.69 2.78 -1.15
C GLY A 260 -22.21 3.04 -1.00
N LYS A 261 -21.62 3.74 -1.99
CA LYS A 261 -20.17 3.98 -2.07
C LYS A 261 -19.71 5.29 -1.40
N LEU A 262 -20.64 6.14 -0.91
CA LEU A 262 -20.26 7.42 -0.33
C LEU A 262 -20.11 7.41 1.20
N HIS A 263 -20.41 6.30 1.85
CA HIS A 263 -20.35 6.17 3.31
C HIS A 263 -18.93 5.92 3.82
N MET A 264 -18.44 6.83 4.68
CA MET A 264 -17.16 6.66 5.38
C MET A 264 -17.26 5.66 6.54
N VAL A 265 -18.44 5.59 7.18
CA VAL A 265 -18.69 4.71 8.32
C VAL A 265 -19.49 3.51 7.86
N ARG A 266 -18.83 2.35 7.89
CA ARG A 266 -19.40 1.07 7.44
C ARG A 266 -19.98 0.28 8.62
N GLY A 267 -20.86 -0.68 8.32
CA GLY A 267 -21.40 -1.59 9.34
C GLY A 267 -20.34 -2.40 10.07
N ILE A 268 -20.69 -2.96 11.22
CA ILE A 268 -19.80 -3.84 11.99
C ILE A 268 -19.41 -5.11 11.24
N GLU A 269 -20.23 -5.53 10.29
CA GLU A 269 -20.02 -6.72 9.46
C GLU A 269 -19.08 -6.48 8.27
N ASP A 270 -18.62 -5.24 8.05
CA ASP A 270 -17.69 -4.97 6.97
C ASP A 270 -16.36 -5.69 7.23
N PRO A 271 -15.87 -6.51 6.28
CA PRO A 271 -14.69 -7.35 6.52
C PRO A 271 -13.37 -6.57 6.52
N GLU A 272 -13.35 -5.33 5.99
CA GLU A 272 -12.12 -4.54 5.86
C GLU A 272 -12.09 -3.35 6.82
N ILE A 273 -13.09 -2.46 6.77
CA ILE A 273 -13.13 -1.22 7.56
C ILE A 273 -14.47 -1.11 8.30
N PRO A 274 -14.78 -1.99 9.26
CA PRO A 274 -15.94 -1.79 10.12
C PRO A 274 -15.79 -0.51 10.95
N TRP A 275 -16.90 0.08 11.42
CA TRP A 275 -16.84 1.29 12.25
C TRP A 275 -15.96 1.13 13.50
N SER A 276 -15.87 -0.08 14.07
CA SER A 276 -14.99 -0.41 15.20
C SER A 276 -13.53 -0.14 14.88
N ALA A 277 -13.11 -0.44 13.65
CA ALA A 277 -11.74 -0.18 13.19
C ALA A 277 -11.41 1.33 13.15
N LEU A 278 -12.39 2.19 12.85
CA LEU A 278 -12.18 3.65 12.88
C LEU A 278 -11.95 4.18 14.30
N VAL A 279 -12.50 3.52 15.32
CA VAL A 279 -12.35 3.95 16.72
C VAL A 279 -10.96 3.64 17.27
N LEU A 280 -10.41 2.47 16.97
CA LEU A 280 -9.12 2.04 17.53
C LEU A 280 -8.17 1.46 16.46
N GLY A 281 -8.64 0.52 15.67
CA GLY A 281 -7.80 -0.32 14.81
C GLY A 281 -6.95 0.47 13.83
N LEU A 282 -7.55 1.41 13.10
CA LEU A 282 -6.89 2.18 12.05
C LEU A 282 -5.89 3.22 12.59
N TRP A 283 -6.04 3.67 13.85
CA TRP A 283 -5.07 4.57 14.47
C TRP A 283 -3.70 3.91 14.66
N ILE A 284 -3.67 2.61 14.92
CA ILE A 284 -2.44 1.87 15.21
C ILE A 284 -1.49 1.86 14.01
N PRO A 285 -1.88 1.36 12.82
CA PRO A 285 -1.00 1.44 11.65
C PRO A 285 -0.70 2.88 11.24
N ASN A 286 -1.62 3.83 11.40
CA ASN A 286 -1.37 5.23 11.10
C ASN A 286 -0.29 5.84 11.99
N PHE A 287 -0.35 5.68 13.32
CA PHE A 287 0.70 6.19 14.22
C PHE A 287 2.04 5.49 14.00
N PHE A 288 2.02 4.18 13.76
CA PHE A 288 3.23 3.43 13.40
C PHE A 288 3.82 3.98 12.10
N TYR A 289 3.04 4.07 11.04
CA TYR A 289 3.51 4.48 9.72
C TYR A 289 4.06 5.90 9.72
N TRP A 290 3.30 6.88 10.24
CA TRP A 290 3.65 8.29 10.17
C TRP A 290 4.62 8.74 11.26
N GLY A 291 4.67 8.05 12.38
CA GLY A 291 5.48 8.44 13.53
C GLY A 291 6.71 7.58 13.80
N LEU A 292 6.72 6.31 13.37
CA LEU A 292 7.71 5.32 13.81
C LEU A 292 8.33 4.52 12.65
N ASN A 293 7.78 4.62 11.45
CA ASN A 293 8.37 3.97 10.30
C ASN A 293 9.53 4.82 9.76
N GLN A 294 10.72 4.23 9.68
CA GLN A 294 11.96 4.93 9.35
C GLN A 294 11.88 5.66 8.01
N TYR A 295 11.37 5.03 6.94
CA TYR A 295 11.39 5.64 5.62
C TYR A 295 10.47 6.85 5.47
N ILE A 296 9.53 7.03 6.38
CA ILE A 296 8.70 8.22 6.51
C ILE A 296 9.35 9.23 7.45
N THR A 297 9.67 8.82 8.69
CA THR A 297 10.14 9.72 9.74
C THR A 297 11.54 10.28 9.48
N GLN A 298 12.37 9.61 8.69
CA GLN A 298 13.72 10.07 8.36
C GLN A 298 13.74 11.46 7.72
N ARG A 299 12.70 11.83 6.96
CA ARG A 299 12.54 13.16 6.37
C ARG A 299 12.34 14.23 7.41
N THR A 300 11.56 13.93 8.42
CA THR A 300 11.32 14.85 9.54
C THR A 300 12.53 14.96 10.45
N LEU A 301 13.30 13.88 10.63
CA LEU A 301 14.58 13.89 11.33
C LEU A 301 15.65 14.70 10.58
N GLY A 302 15.54 14.79 9.25
CA GLY A 302 16.39 15.63 8.39
C GLY A 302 15.99 17.10 8.33
N SER A 303 14.96 17.54 9.07
CA SER A 303 14.51 18.94 9.08
C SER A 303 15.52 19.88 9.75
N LYS A 304 15.58 21.12 9.26
CA LYS A 304 16.51 22.17 9.73
C LYS A 304 16.24 22.57 11.20
N SER A 305 14.99 22.52 11.64
CA SER A 305 14.57 22.84 12.99
C SER A 305 13.25 22.14 13.32
N LEU A 306 12.83 22.14 14.58
CA LEU A 306 11.51 21.65 14.99
C LEU A 306 10.40 22.42 14.26
N ALA A 307 10.51 23.74 14.17
CA ALA A 307 9.51 24.55 13.48
C ALA A 307 9.34 24.18 12.01
N GLU A 308 10.45 23.93 11.29
CA GLU A 308 10.42 23.49 9.89
C GLU A 308 9.82 22.08 9.76
N GLY A 309 10.19 21.14 10.63
CA GLY A 309 9.60 19.80 10.66
C GLY A 309 8.09 19.82 10.92
N GLN A 310 7.63 20.61 11.91
CA GLN A 310 6.23 20.76 12.23
C GLN A 310 5.41 21.36 11.08
N LYS A 311 5.91 22.43 10.44
CA LYS A 311 5.26 23.02 9.25
C LYS A 311 5.18 22.01 8.11
N GLY A 312 6.26 21.26 7.87
CA GLY A 312 6.31 20.24 6.82
C GLY A 312 5.29 19.11 7.05
N ILE A 313 5.21 18.62 8.29
CA ILE A 313 4.22 17.59 8.65
C ILE A 313 2.78 18.10 8.50
N VAL A 314 2.48 19.33 8.96
CA VAL A 314 1.14 19.91 8.80
C VAL A 314 0.80 20.17 7.34
N PHE A 315 1.77 20.57 6.53
CA PHE A 315 1.57 20.69 5.09
C PHE A 315 1.30 19.33 4.43
N ALA A 316 2.04 18.28 4.80
CA ALA A 316 1.74 16.93 4.35
C ALA A 316 0.35 16.47 4.79
N ALA A 317 -0.07 16.78 6.03
CA ALA A 317 -1.40 16.49 6.52
C ALA A 317 -2.50 17.18 5.71
N PHE A 318 -2.28 18.43 5.30
CA PHE A 318 -3.20 19.12 4.39
C PHE A 318 -3.27 18.44 3.02
N LEU A 319 -2.13 18.05 2.44
CA LEU A 319 -2.12 17.34 1.16
C LEU A 319 -2.85 15.99 1.26
N LYS A 320 -2.80 15.31 2.42
CA LYS A 320 -3.57 14.08 2.66
C LYS A 320 -5.09 14.26 2.52
N LEU A 321 -5.62 15.43 2.81
CA LEU A 321 -7.04 15.72 2.58
C LEU A 321 -7.39 15.77 1.08
N VAL A 322 -6.43 16.16 0.23
CA VAL A 322 -6.62 16.28 -1.21
C VAL A 322 -6.55 14.92 -1.93
N ILE A 323 -5.73 14.00 -1.42
CA ILE A 323 -5.46 12.71 -2.09
C ILE A 323 -6.73 11.91 -2.44
N PRO A 324 -7.73 11.74 -1.56
CA PRO A 324 -8.94 10.99 -1.93
C PRO A 324 -9.70 11.59 -3.12
N PHE A 325 -9.63 12.91 -3.32
CA PHE A 325 -10.27 13.56 -4.47
C PHE A 325 -9.58 13.24 -5.80
N VAL A 326 -8.30 12.87 -5.77
CA VAL A 326 -7.51 12.55 -6.98
C VAL A 326 -7.25 11.06 -7.16
N VAL A 327 -7.63 10.22 -6.19
CA VAL A 327 -7.45 8.77 -6.24
C VAL A 327 -8.77 8.02 -5.99
N VAL A 328 -9.46 8.30 -4.88
CA VAL A 328 -10.64 7.54 -4.44
C VAL A 328 -11.86 7.88 -5.31
N ILE A 329 -12.17 9.17 -5.46
CA ILE A 329 -13.28 9.59 -6.33
C ILE A 329 -13.08 9.13 -7.78
N PRO A 330 -11.90 9.31 -8.42
CA PRO A 330 -11.66 8.72 -9.73
C PRO A 330 -11.83 7.19 -9.78
N GLY A 331 -11.46 6.47 -8.72
CA GLY A 331 -11.71 5.03 -8.62
C GLY A 331 -13.20 4.68 -8.70
N ILE A 332 -14.05 5.38 -7.95
CA ILE A 332 -15.51 5.21 -8.03
C ILE A 332 -16.03 5.57 -9.43
N LEU A 333 -15.54 6.67 -9.99
CA LEU A 333 -15.90 7.12 -11.36
C LEU A 333 -15.48 6.10 -12.43
N ALA A 334 -14.35 5.40 -12.22
CA ALA A 334 -13.92 4.35 -13.16
C ALA A 334 -14.94 3.22 -13.25
N PHE A 335 -15.54 2.82 -12.13
CA PHE A 335 -16.60 1.82 -12.13
C PHE A 335 -17.87 2.34 -12.83
N ASN A 336 -18.30 3.56 -12.50
CA ASN A 336 -19.49 4.15 -13.14
C ASN A 336 -19.35 4.30 -14.66
N LEU A 337 -18.13 4.59 -15.16
CA LEU A 337 -17.88 4.90 -16.58
C LEU A 337 -17.41 3.68 -17.39
N PHE A 338 -16.69 2.75 -16.78
CA PHE A 338 -15.92 1.72 -17.47
C PHE A 338 -16.06 0.32 -16.83
N SER A 339 -17.20 0.03 -16.19
CA SER A 339 -17.46 -1.29 -15.62
C SER A 339 -17.34 -2.43 -16.64
N THR A 340 -17.73 -2.19 -17.88
CA THR A 340 -17.58 -3.16 -18.98
C THR A 340 -16.10 -3.47 -19.28
N ASP A 341 -15.21 -2.45 -19.25
CA ASP A 341 -13.77 -2.67 -19.40
C ASP A 341 -13.21 -3.48 -18.22
N LEU A 342 -13.60 -3.15 -16.98
CA LEU A 342 -13.17 -3.86 -15.77
C LEU A 342 -13.65 -5.33 -15.76
N LYS A 343 -14.86 -5.58 -16.27
CA LYS A 343 -15.39 -6.93 -16.47
C LYS A 343 -14.57 -7.70 -17.51
N ALA A 344 -14.25 -7.08 -18.65
CA ALA A 344 -13.43 -7.70 -19.70
C ALA A 344 -12.01 -8.02 -19.19
N ASP A 345 -11.41 -7.11 -18.42
CA ASP A 345 -10.10 -7.33 -17.80
C ASP A 345 -10.15 -8.49 -16.79
N ALA A 346 -11.22 -8.62 -15.99
CA ALA A 346 -11.46 -9.75 -15.10
C ALA A 346 -11.60 -11.09 -15.86
N VAL A 347 -12.37 -11.12 -16.95
CA VAL A 347 -12.49 -12.31 -17.80
C VAL A 347 -11.13 -12.74 -18.34
N ASN A 348 -10.32 -11.80 -18.83
CA ASN A 348 -8.98 -12.09 -19.33
C ASN A 348 -8.06 -12.67 -18.25
N ARG A 349 -8.09 -12.11 -17.03
CA ARG A 349 -7.33 -12.58 -15.88
C ARG A 349 -7.77 -13.96 -15.43
N ASN A 350 -9.08 -14.15 -15.25
CA ASN A 350 -9.68 -15.42 -14.83
C ASN A 350 -9.36 -16.53 -15.83
N ALA A 351 -9.51 -16.24 -17.13
CA ALA A 351 -9.18 -17.17 -18.22
C ALA A 351 -7.73 -17.64 -18.16
N GLN A 352 -6.80 -16.70 -17.94
CA GLN A 352 -5.39 -17.01 -17.82
C GLN A 352 -5.10 -17.88 -16.59
N ILE A 353 -5.66 -17.54 -15.42
CA ILE A 353 -5.49 -18.29 -14.16
C ILE A 353 -6.04 -19.71 -14.31
N VAL A 354 -7.24 -19.86 -14.86
CA VAL A 354 -7.85 -21.19 -15.01
C VAL A 354 -7.10 -22.02 -16.05
N ALA A 355 -6.66 -21.42 -17.15
CA ALA A 355 -5.89 -22.11 -18.18
C ALA A 355 -4.53 -22.60 -17.69
N GLU A 356 -3.87 -21.82 -16.81
CA GLU A 356 -2.56 -22.15 -16.25
C GLU A 356 -2.62 -23.29 -15.23
N HIS A 357 -3.67 -23.30 -14.38
CA HIS A 357 -3.76 -24.27 -13.28
C HIS A 357 -4.72 -25.44 -13.54
N SER A 358 -5.64 -25.29 -14.47
CA SER A 358 -6.68 -26.30 -14.76
C SER A 358 -7.13 -26.24 -16.23
N PRO A 359 -6.29 -26.66 -17.17
CA PRO A 359 -6.61 -26.63 -18.60
C PRO A 359 -7.93 -27.32 -18.94
N GLU A 360 -8.26 -28.44 -18.29
CA GLU A 360 -9.51 -29.19 -18.49
C GLU A 360 -10.75 -28.33 -18.12
N LEU A 361 -10.66 -27.61 -16.98
CA LEU A 361 -11.72 -26.70 -16.58
C LEU A 361 -11.86 -25.55 -17.59
N TYR A 362 -10.72 -24.98 -18.03
CA TYR A 362 -10.74 -23.89 -19.01
C TYR A 362 -11.48 -24.27 -20.30
N GLU A 363 -11.23 -25.47 -20.83
CA GLU A 363 -11.92 -25.92 -22.05
C GLU A 363 -13.42 -26.07 -21.85
N SER A 364 -13.87 -26.46 -20.66
CA SER A 364 -15.30 -26.61 -20.31
C SER A 364 -16.02 -25.29 -20.01
N LEU A 365 -15.29 -24.20 -19.76
CA LEU A 365 -15.88 -22.91 -19.46
C LEU A 365 -16.65 -22.32 -20.66
N PRO A 366 -17.77 -21.61 -20.40
CA PRO A 366 -18.55 -20.96 -21.44
C PRO A 366 -17.75 -19.86 -22.14
N ALA A 367 -18.13 -19.53 -23.38
CA ALA A 367 -17.48 -18.49 -24.18
C ALA A 367 -17.43 -17.12 -23.49
N SER A 368 -18.38 -16.82 -22.62
CA SER A 368 -18.40 -15.57 -21.81
C SER A 368 -17.24 -15.45 -20.82
N MET A 369 -16.56 -16.55 -20.52
CA MET A 369 -15.38 -16.62 -19.65
C MET A 369 -14.06 -16.74 -20.45
N LYS A 370 -14.13 -16.65 -21.76
CA LYS A 370 -12.95 -16.69 -22.64
C LYS A 370 -12.68 -15.29 -23.21
N PRO A 371 -11.41 -14.88 -23.39
CA PRO A 371 -11.09 -13.60 -23.99
C PRO A 371 -11.72 -13.44 -25.37
N VAL A 372 -12.22 -12.25 -25.67
CA VAL A 372 -12.77 -11.92 -27.00
C VAL A 372 -11.65 -11.70 -28.04
N ASP A 373 -10.45 -11.36 -27.55
CA ASP A 373 -9.28 -11.09 -28.37
C ASP A 373 -8.62 -12.41 -28.84
N ASP A 374 -8.62 -12.62 -30.16
CA ASP A 374 -8.05 -13.83 -30.80
C ASP A 374 -6.55 -14.03 -30.51
N GLU A 375 -5.79 -12.95 -30.36
CA GLU A 375 -4.35 -13.02 -30.06
C GLU A 375 -4.11 -13.51 -28.63
N ARG A 376 -4.89 -13.02 -27.66
CA ARG A 376 -4.85 -13.50 -26.27
C ARG A 376 -5.34 -14.95 -26.16
N ASN A 377 -6.41 -15.29 -26.85
CA ASN A 377 -6.89 -16.68 -26.93
C ASN A 377 -5.81 -17.62 -27.48
N ARG A 378 -5.08 -17.18 -28.50
CA ARG A 378 -3.96 -17.95 -29.06
C ARG A 378 -2.84 -18.12 -28.05
N SER A 379 -2.42 -17.04 -27.36
CA SER A 379 -1.40 -17.09 -26.34
C SER A 379 -1.77 -18.01 -25.17
N ILE A 380 -3.02 -18.00 -24.73
CA ILE A 380 -3.53 -18.91 -23.69
C ILE A 380 -3.48 -20.37 -24.18
N LYS A 381 -3.90 -20.64 -25.40
CA LYS A 381 -3.85 -21.99 -25.98
C LYS A 381 -2.42 -22.50 -26.16
N GLU A 382 -1.47 -21.64 -26.52
CA GLU A 382 -0.05 -21.98 -26.61
C GLU A 382 0.52 -22.34 -25.23
N LYS A 383 0.14 -21.61 -24.18
CA LYS A 383 0.53 -21.94 -22.80
C LYS A 383 -0.06 -23.27 -22.33
N ILE A 384 -1.33 -23.56 -22.64
CA ILE A 384 -1.96 -24.84 -22.35
C ILE A 384 -1.22 -25.98 -23.04
N ALA A 385 -0.91 -25.84 -24.33
CA ALA A 385 -0.14 -26.83 -25.09
C ALA A 385 1.26 -27.06 -24.50
N GLY A 386 1.90 -26.00 -24.01
CA GLY A 386 3.18 -26.07 -23.31
C GLY A 386 3.10 -26.80 -21.96
N HIS A 387 2.02 -26.61 -21.21
CA HIS A 387 1.79 -27.30 -19.92
C HIS A 387 1.53 -28.80 -20.11
N LEU A 388 0.74 -29.15 -21.09
CA LEU A 388 0.44 -30.57 -21.42
C LEU A 388 1.67 -31.34 -21.91
N SER A 389 2.71 -30.65 -22.40
CA SER A 389 3.96 -31.26 -22.84
C SER A 389 5.03 -31.40 -21.75
N ALA A 390 4.83 -30.75 -20.59
CA ALA A 390 5.73 -30.84 -19.44
C ALA A 390 5.23 -31.90 -18.45
N GLU A 391 5.46 -33.17 -18.75
CA GLU A 391 5.22 -34.28 -17.81
C GLU A 391 6.11 -34.11 -16.56
N GLY A 392 5.48 -33.97 -15.35
CA GLY A 392 6.18 -34.29 -14.13
C GLY A 392 6.09 -33.35 -12.93
N SER A 393 5.14 -32.40 -12.81
CA SER A 393 4.90 -31.74 -11.52
C SER A 393 3.77 -32.47 -10.75
N ALA A 394 4.03 -32.85 -9.50
CA ALA A 394 3.01 -33.38 -8.61
C ALA A 394 1.87 -32.35 -8.49
N ASP A 395 0.77 -32.62 -9.15
CA ASP A 395 -0.38 -31.71 -9.24
C ASP A 395 -1.00 -31.49 -7.86
N VAL A 396 -0.64 -30.39 -7.22
CA VAL A 396 -1.42 -29.87 -6.09
C VAL A 396 -2.72 -29.36 -6.69
N PRO A 397 -3.89 -29.91 -6.32
CA PRO A 397 -5.16 -29.48 -6.87
C PRO A 397 -5.38 -27.98 -6.66
N CYS A 398 -5.79 -27.27 -7.71
CA CYS A 398 -6.14 -25.86 -7.63
C CYS A 398 -7.66 -25.73 -7.46
N LEU A 399 -8.09 -25.01 -6.44
CA LEU A 399 -9.50 -24.69 -6.17
C LEU A 399 -9.75 -23.21 -6.45
N TYR A 400 -10.96 -22.90 -6.90
CA TYR A 400 -11.34 -21.55 -7.29
C TYR A 400 -12.38 -20.97 -6.34
N GLU A 401 -12.01 -19.89 -5.66
CA GLU A 401 -12.91 -19.09 -4.83
C GLU A 401 -13.52 -17.97 -5.68
N PHE A 402 -14.77 -17.62 -5.42
CA PHE A 402 -15.44 -16.47 -6.02
C PHE A 402 -16.52 -15.91 -5.10
N ASN A 403 -16.90 -14.66 -5.32
CA ASN A 403 -17.94 -13.97 -4.58
C ASN A 403 -19.30 -14.03 -5.30
N GLU A 404 -20.36 -13.55 -4.64
CA GLU A 404 -21.70 -13.50 -5.18
C GLU A 404 -21.78 -12.72 -6.50
N GLN A 405 -21.04 -11.61 -6.62
CA GLN A 405 -21.01 -10.78 -7.82
C GLN A 405 -20.48 -11.54 -9.06
N PHE A 406 -19.47 -12.42 -8.85
CA PHE A 406 -19.01 -13.32 -9.92
C PHE A 406 -20.08 -14.30 -10.33
N ALA A 407 -20.77 -14.91 -9.35
CA ALA A 407 -21.86 -15.84 -9.63
C ALA A 407 -23.04 -15.16 -10.34
N GLU A 408 -23.34 -13.90 -10.04
CA GLU A 408 -24.35 -13.10 -10.71
C GLU A 408 -23.99 -12.85 -12.18
N LEU A 409 -22.74 -12.45 -12.47
CA LEU A 409 -22.28 -12.17 -13.83
C LEU A 409 -22.05 -13.44 -14.68
N HIS A 410 -21.74 -14.56 -14.05
CA HIS A 410 -21.32 -15.80 -14.70
C HIS A 410 -21.96 -17.05 -14.07
N PRO A 411 -23.30 -17.15 -13.95
CA PRO A 411 -23.96 -18.21 -13.17
C PRO A 411 -23.59 -19.63 -13.65
N ASN A 412 -23.54 -19.86 -14.95
CA ASN A 412 -23.20 -21.16 -15.51
C ASN A 412 -21.73 -21.56 -15.23
N ALA A 413 -20.81 -20.59 -15.33
CA ALA A 413 -19.40 -20.82 -15.01
C ALA A 413 -19.24 -21.08 -13.52
N ALA A 414 -19.90 -20.30 -12.67
CA ALA A 414 -19.87 -20.46 -11.22
C ALA A 414 -20.35 -21.86 -10.79
N ALA A 415 -21.47 -22.34 -11.32
CA ALA A 415 -21.94 -23.67 -11.06
C ALA A 415 -20.96 -24.78 -11.52
N SER A 416 -20.36 -24.62 -12.70
CA SER A 416 -19.31 -25.54 -13.19
C SER A 416 -18.08 -25.57 -12.29
N ILE A 417 -17.68 -24.41 -11.73
CA ILE A 417 -16.54 -24.28 -10.81
C ILE A 417 -16.85 -24.95 -9.47
N VAL A 418 -18.07 -24.82 -8.94
CA VAL A 418 -18.50 -25.54 -7.71
C VAL A 418 -18.34 -27.04 -7.91
N ALA A 419 -18.86 -27.58 -9.02
CA ALA A 419 -18.77 -29.00 -9.34
C ALA A 419 -17.29 -29.44 -9.52
N TYR A 420 -16.46 -28.64 -10.16
CA TYR A 420 -15.03 -28.88 -10.31
C TYR A 420 -14.30 -28.94 -8.97
N ASN A 421 -14.53 -27.94 -8.10
CA ASN A 421 -13.93 -27.90 -6.76
C ASN A 421 -14.34 -29.11 -5.91
N ALA A 422 -15.61 -29.48 -5.92
CA ALA A 422 -16.12 -30.67 -5.24
C ALA A 422 -15.45 -31.95 -5.76
N GLY A 423 -15.35 -32.10 -7.09
CA GLY A 423 -14.67 -33.24 -7.73
C GLY A 423 -13.19 -33.34 -7.34
N LYS A 424 -12.46 -32.21 -7.31
CA LYS A 424 -11.03 -32.18 -6.90
C LYS A 424 -10.86 -32.53 -5.41
N LEU A 425 -11.83 -32.20 -4.58
CA LEU A 425 -11.83 -32.57 -3.15
C LEU A 425 -12.38 -33.98 -2.90
N GLY A 426 -13.06 -34.61 -3.89
CA GLY A 426 -13.73 -35.89 -3.70
C GLY A 426 -14.88 -35.81 -2.69
N VAL A 427 -15.58 -34.69 -2.67
CA VAL A 427 -16.78 -34.44 -1.85
C VAL A 427 -18.03 -34.35 -2.74
N ASP A 428 -19.20 -34.59 -2.17
CA ASP A 428 -20.45 -34.42 -2.90
C ASP A 428 -20.61 -32.94 -3.28
N SER A 429 -20.94 -32.68 -4.56
CA SER A 429 -21.27 -31.33 -4.99
C SER A 429 -22.61 -30.93 -4.35
N PRO A 430 -22.62 -29.85 -3.51
CA PRO A 430 -23.88 -29.37 -3.02
C PRO A 430 -24.76 -28.97 -4.19
N SER A 431 -26.09 -29.12 -4.03
CA SER A 431 -27.05 -28.63 -5.02
C SER A 431 -26.77 -27.14 -5.21
N ALA A 432 -26.18 -26.80 -6.36
CA ALA A 432 -26.00 -25.40 -6.71
C ALA A 432 -27.39 -24.77 -6.74
N GLY A 433 -27.65 -23.83 -5.83
CA GLY A 433 -28.92 -23.12 -5.79
C GLY A 433 -29.19 -22.36 -7.09
N THR A 434 -30.33 -21.74 -7.20
CA THR A 434 -30.76 -20.99 -8.40
C THR A 434 -30.32 -19.52 -8.32
N THR A 435 -30.00 -19.01 -7.15
CA THR A 435 -29.55 -17.61 -6.94
C THR A 435 -28.02 -17.49 -6.86
N SER A 436 -27.50 -16.33 -7.21
CA SER A 436 -26.07 -16.02 -7.13
C SER A 436 -25.52 -16.21 -5.71
N ALA A 437 -26.27 -15.83 -4.70
CA ALA A 437 -25.94 -16.01 -3.30
C ALA A 437 -25.83 -17.48 -2.90
N GLU A 438 -26.80 -18.33 -3.34
CA GLU A 438 -26.78 -19.77 -3.09
C GLU A 438 -25.59 -20.45 -3.76
N ILE A 439 -25.24 -20.06 -5.01
CA ILE A 439 -24.11 -20.63 -5.75
C ILE A 439 -22.78 -20.24 -5.05
N ALA A 440 -22.65 -18.99 -4.61
CA ALA A 440 -21.47 -18.54 -3.89
C ALA A 440 -21.34 -19.22 -2.52
N ALA A 441 -22.45 -19.41 -1.80
CA ALA A 441 -22.49 -20.14 -0.54
C ALA A 441 -22.09 -21.62 -0.73
N ALA A 442 -22.60 -22.28 -1.75
CA ALA A 442 -22.23 -23.64 -2.10
C ALA A 442 -20.74 -23.79 -2.40
N ASN A 443 -20.14 -22.84 -3.14
CA ASN A 443 -18.70 -22.84 -3.37
C ASN A 443 -17.89 -22.70 -2.07
N LYS A 444 -18.33 -21.83 -1.18
CA LYS A 444 -17.69 -21.63 0.13
C LYS A 444 -17.79 -22.91 0.97
N GLU A 445 -18.93 -23.56 1.02
CA GLU A 445 -19.13 -24.83 1.72
C GLU A 445 -18.20 -25.93 1.20
N VAL A 446 -18.06 -26.08 -0.11
CA VAL A 446 -17.11 -27.03 -0.71
C VAL A 446 -15.67 -26.71 -0.29
N ILE A 447 -15.27 -25.44 -0.32
CA ILE A 447 -13.91 -25.03 0.02
C ILE A 447 -13.61 -25.20 1.52
N GLU A 448 -14.60 -25.08 2.38
CA GLU A 448 -14.45 -25.34 3.82
C GLU A 448 -14.18 -26.83 4.12
N GLN A 449 -14.51 -27.74 3.22
CA GLN A 449 -14.25 -29.19 3.35
C GLN A 449 -12.82 -29.62 2.96
N ILE A 450 -11.89 -28.69 2.73
CA ILE A 450 -10.49 -28.98 2.36
C ILE A 450 -9.80 -29.88 3.40
N GLY A 451 -10.06 -29.69 4.70
CA GLY A 451 -9.39 -30.42 5.78
C GLY A 451 -7.87 -30.30 5.69
N ASP A 452 -7.16 -31.42 5.84
CA ASP A 452 -5.68 -31.47 5.79
C ASP A 452 -5.10 -31.61 4.36
N LYS A 453 -5.94 -31.51 3.32
CA LYS A 453 -5.48 -31.66 1.93
C LYS A 453 -4.63 -30.47 1.52
N LYS A 454 -3.48 -30.74 0.88
CA LYS A 454 -2.68 -29.72 0.23
C LYS A 454 -3.36 -29.30 -1.07
N VAL A 455 -3.88 -28.06 -1.10
CA VAL A 455 -4.53 -27.47 -2.26
C VAL A 455 -3.98 -26.06 -2.51
N ALA A 456 -3.92 -25.66 -3.77
CA ALA A 456 -3.74 -24.27 -4.15
C ALA A 456 -5.12 -23.60 -4.24
N LYS A 457 -5.24 -22.33 -3.89
CA LYS A 457 -6.47 -21.56 -4.01
C LYS A 457 -6.26 -20.38 -4.94
N GLN A 458 -7.22 -20.13 -5.81
CA GLN A 458 -7.24 -19.01 -6.73
C GLN A 458 -8.58 -18.28 -6.64
N SER A 459 -8.55 -16.94 -6.65
CA SER A 459 -9.77 -16.12 -6.64
C SER A 459 -10.12 -15.67 -8.04
N LEU A 460 -11.35 -15.96 -8.45
CA LEU A 460 -11.95 -15.47 -9.69
C LEU A 460 -12.76 -14.21 -9.42
N LEU A 461 -12.56 -13.21 -10.26
CA LEU A 461 -13.11 -11.88 -10.09
C LEU A 461 -14.28 -11.61 -11.03
N ALA A 462 -15.29 -10.91 -10.54
CA ALA A 462 -16.37 -10.34 -11.35
C ALA A 462 -15.86 -9.16 -12.19
N TYR A 463 -15.10 -8.28 -11.54
CA TYR A 463 -14.45 -7.11 -12.11
C TYR A 463 -12.99 -7.06 -11.63
N ASP A 464 -12.06 -6.67 -12.50
CA ASP A 464 -10.69 -6.38 -12.09
C ASP A 464 -10.58 -4.92 -11.65
N HIS A 465 -10.97 -4.67 -10.40
CA HIS A 465 -10.99 -3.33 -9.82
C HIS A 465 -9.61 -2.70 -9.72
N ASP A 466 -8.53 -3.48 -9.63
CA ASP A 466 -7.15 -2.97 -9.64
C ASP A 466 -6.82 -2.25 -10.97
N ASN A 467 -7.57 -2.54 -12.03
CA ASN A 467 -7.48 -1.84 -13.30
C ASN A 467 -8.32 -0.55 -13.39
N ALA A 468 -8.99 -0.12 -12.30
CA ALA A 468 -9.81 1.08 -12.31
C ALA A 468 -9.01 2.32 -12.75
N PHE A 469 -7.94 2.68 -12.06
CA PHE A 469 -7.13 3.84 -12.40
C PHE A 469 -6.33 3.68 -13.72
N PRO A 470 -5.69 2.54 -13.99
CA PRO A 470 -5.12 2.25 -15.31
C PRO A 470 -6.11 2.42 -16.46
N THR A 471 -7.37 2.03 -16.28
CA THR A 471 -8.41 2.21 -17.30
C THR A 471 -8.76 3.68 -17.52
N LEU A 472 -8.81 4.51 -16.46
CA LEU A 472 -8.96 5.96 -16.62
C LEU A 472 -7.83 6.56 -17.47
N ILE A 473 -6.57 6.22 -17.19
CA ILE A 473 -5.42 6.67 -17.98
C ILE A 473 -5.57 6.24 -19.45
N ARG A 474 -5.97 4.99 -19.65
CA ARG A 474 -6.10 4.38 -20.96
C ARG A 474 -7.21 5.03 -21.80
N ARG A 475 -8.37 5.27 -21.19
CA ARG A 475 -9.60 5.72 -21.87
C ARG A 475 -9.76 7.23 -21.94
N LEU A 476 -9.29 7.97 -20.92
CA LEU A 476 -9.58 9.41 -20.82
C LEU A 476 -8.48 10.28 -21.40
N LEU A 477 -7.22 9.87 -21.30
CA LEU A 477 -6.13 10.75 -21.69
C LEU A 477 -5.90 10.72 -23.20
N PRO A 478 -5.92 11.90 -23.86
CA PRO A 478 -5.66 11.99 -25.28
C PRO A 478 -4.22 11.56 -25.61
N VAL A 479 -4.08 10.82 -26.73
CA VAL A 479 -2.81 10.28 -27.20
C VAL A 479 -2.11 11.32 -28.07
N GLY A 480 -0.78 11.42 -27.96
CA GLY A 480 0.07 12.18 -28.88
C GLY A 480 0.20 13.67 -28.59
N ILE A 481 -0.35 14.17 -27.48
CA ILE A 481 -0.17 15.57 -27.04
C ILE A 481 0.80 15.70 -25.84
N GLY A 482 1.42 14.62 -25.39
CA GLY A 482 2.35 14.60 -24.26
C GLY A 482 1.71 14.45 -22.88
N LEU A 483 0.38 14.61 -22.75
CA LEU A 483 -0.33 14.55 -21.47
C LEU A 483 -0.30 13.14 -20.87
N LYS A 484 -0.49 12.12 -21.69
CA LYS A 484 -0.41 10.72 -21.27
C LYS A 484 1.01 10.38 -20.79
N GLY A 485 2.04 10.84 -21.50
CA GLY A 485 3.44 10.72 -21.08
C GLY A 485 3.73 11.39 -19.75
N PHE A 486 3.19 12.60 -19.52
CA PHE A 486 3.31 13.32 -18.25
C PHE A 486 2.70 12.53 -17.08
N VAL A 487 1.48 12.00 -17.23
CA VAL A 487 0.83 11.23 -16.17
C VAL A 487 1.56 9.91 -15.90
N LEU A 488 1.98 9.20 -16.96
CA LEU A 488 2.74 7.95 -16.80
C LEU A 488 4.10 8.17 -16.13
N VAL A 489 4.82 9.25 -16.46
CA VAL A 489 6.10 9.54 -15.79
C VAL A 489 5.90 9.99 -14.34
N ALA A 490 4.79 10.66 -14.02
CA ALA A 490 4.47 11.00 -12.64
C ALA A 490 4.21 9.75 -11.78
N ILE A 491 3.49 8.75 -12.30
CA ILE A 491 3.26 7.47 -11.64
C ILE A 491 4.58 6.68 -11.52
N PHE A 492 5.37 6.59 -12.58
CA PHE A 492 6.69 5.97 -12.54
C PHE A 492 7.58 6.63 -11.48
N GLY A 493 7.57 7.97 -11.44
CA GLY A 493 8.33 8.73 -10.46
C GLY A 493 7.88 8.50 -9.03
N ALA A 494 6.58 8.30 -8.78
CA ALA A 494 6.07 7.95 -7.46
C ALA A 494 6.60 6.60 -6.98
N VAL A 495 6.63 5.60 -7.86
CA VAL A 495 7.23 4.29 -7.57
C VAL A 495 8.70 4.43 -7.22
N VAL A 496 9.46 5.13 -8.07
CA VAL A 496 10.91 5.32 -7.89
C VAL A 496 11.20 6.14 -6.63
N SER A 497 10.39 7.15 -6.30
CA SER A 497 10.49 7.95 -5.07
C SER A 497 10.26 7.12 -3.80
N SER A 498 9.18 6.34 -3.75
CA SER A 498 8.88 5.46 -2.62
C SER A 498 9.97 4.42 -2.41
N LEU A 499 10.42 3.79 -3.50
CA LEU A 499 11.49 2.80 -3.50
C LEU A 499 12.81 3.40 -2.99
N ALA A 500 13.19 4.57 -3.47
CA ALA A 500 14.39 5.28 -3.03
C ALA A 500 14.33 5.62 -1.54
N SER A 501 13.17 6.00 -1.06
CA SER A 501 12.91 6.29 0.35
C SER A 501 13.12 5.07 1.23
N MET A 502 12.60 3.93 0.80
CA MET A 502 12.75 2.65 1.50
C MET A 502 14.21 2.18 1.49
N LEU A 503 14.90 2.25 0.35
CA LEU A 503 16.31 1.87 0.22
C LEU A 503 17.22 2.76 1.08
N ASN A 504 17.01 4.08 1.06
CA ASN A 504 17.78 5.00 1.89
C ASN A 504 17.58 4.69 3.39
N SER A 505 16.37 4.40 3.81
CA SER A 505 16.05 4.06 5.20
C SER A 505 16.61 2.71 5.63
N ALA A 506 16.45 1.68 4.79
CA ALA A 506 17.03 0.37 5.05
C ALA A 506 18.55 0.46 5.17
N SER A 507 19.23 1.20 4.26
CA SER A 507 20.66 1.41 4.33
C SER A 507 21.08 2.17 5.58
N THR A 508 20.28 3.17 6.03
CA THR A 508 20.53 3.91 7.26
C THR A 508 20.45 3.00 8.50
N ILE A 509 19.39 2.20 8.60
CA ILE A 509 19.23 1.24 9.71
C ILE A 509 20.39 0.23 9.70
N ALA A 510 20.68 -0.39 8.55
CA ALA A 510 21.77 -1.37 8.46
C ALA A 510 23.13 -0.77 8.82
N THR A 511 23.38 0.48 8.42
CA THR A 511 24.63 1.16 8.72
C THR A 511 24.72 1.61 10.18
N MET A 512 23.70 2.30 10.71
CA MET A 512 23.76 2.94 12.01
C MET A 512 23.40 1.99 13.17
N ASP A 513 22.50 1.04 12.94
CA ASP A 513 22.01 0.15 13.99
C ASP A 513 22.74 -1.20 14.01
N ILE A 514 23.39 -1.61 12.90
CA ILE A 514 24.12 -2.87 12.82
C ILE A 514 25.62 -2.63 12.60
N TYR A 515 26.02 -2.08 11.43
CA TYR A 515 27.43 -1.94 11.07
C TYR A 515 28.21 -1.07 12.06
N TYR A 516 27.71 0.12 12.41
CA TYR A 516 28.35 1.02 13.36
C TYR A 516 28.41 0.44 14.79
N LYS A 517 27.44 -0.40 15.17
CA LYS A 517 27.47 -1.11 16.46
C LYS A 517 28.55 -2.19 16.50
N LEU A 518 28.81 -2.87 15.39
CA LEU A 518 29.88 -3.85 15.26
C LEU A 518 31.26 -3.19 15.14
N ASN A 519 31.34 -2.03 14.48
CA ASN A 519 32.58 -1.28 14.27
C ASN A 519 32.43 0.18 14.72
N LYS A 520 32.58 0.41 16.03
CA LYS A 520 32.46 1.76 16.64
C LYS A 520 33.52 2.76 16.21
N ASN A 521 34.62 2.28 15.64
CA ASN A 521 35.73 3.11 15.16
C ASN A 521 35.61 3.46 13.67
N ALA A 522 34.48 3.11 13.03
CA ALA A 522 34.25 3.41 11.62
C ALA A 522 34.26 4.93 11.38
N SER A 523 35.07 5.36 10.40
CA SER A 523 35.08 6.75 9.95
C SER A 523 33.78 7.12 9.24
N GLN A 524 33.49 8.42 9.14
CA GLN A 524 32.32 8.94 8.42
C GLN A 524 32.24 8.42 6.97
N TYR A 525 33.39 8.39 6.29
CA TYR A 525 33.50 7.83 4.95
C TYR A 525 33.16 6.32 4.90
N GLN A 526 33.60 5.54 5.88
CA GLN A 526 33.26 4.11 5.96
C GLN A 526 31.76 3.89 6.20
N LEU A 527 31.12 4.74 7.01
CA LEU A 527 29.67 4.69 7.23
C LEU A 527 28.91 4.99 5.94
N VAL A 528 29.27 6.04 5.19
CA VAL A 528 28.63 6.35 3.90
C VAL A 528 28.88 5.23 2.89
N SER A 529 30.10 4.69 2.83
CA SER A 529 30.44 3.59 1.91
C SER A 529 29.64 2.31 2.24
N ALA A 530 29.51 1.97 3.52
CA ALA A 530 28.68 0.87 3.97
C ALA A 530 27.20 1.08 3.58
N GLY A 531 26.67 2.29 3.77
CA GLY A 531 25.32 2.66 3.34
C GLY A 531 25.08 2.44 1.86
N ARG A 532 26.04 2.84 1.02
CA ARG A 532 25.98 2.61 -0.44
C ARG A 532 25.98 1.13 -0.80
N VAL A 533 26.79 0.32 -0.14
CA VAL A 533 26.80 -1.13 -0.33
C VAL A 533 25.46 -1.74 0.07
N PHE A 534 24.87 -1.31 1.20
CA PHE A 534 23.55 -1.78 1.63
C PHE A 534 22.43 -1.37 0.67
N VAL A 535 22.48 -0.17 0.06
CA VAL A 535 21.51 0.22 -0.99
C VAL A 535 21.54 -0.79 -2.14
N VAL A 536 22.73 -1.14 -2.65
CA VAL A 536 22.86 -2.12 -3.74
C VAL A 536 22.39 -3.49 -3.30
N LEU A 537 22.79 -3.96 -2.13
CA LEU A 537 22.37 -5.27 -1.62
C LEU A 537 20.84 -5.37 -1.48
N PHE A 538 20.20 -4.37 -0.88
CA PHE A 538 18.77 -4.41 -0.60
C PHE A 538 17.92 -4.26 -1.86
N VAL A 539 18.35 -3.44 -2.83
CA VAL A 539 17.62 -3.36 -4.10
C VAL A 539 17.72 -4.67 -4.89
N LEU A 540 18.88 -5.33 -4.88
CA LEU A 540 19.03 -6.64 -5.52
C LEU A 540 18.10 -7.68 -4.90
N ILE A 541 18.03 -7.75 -3.57
CA ILE A 541 17.11 -8.66 -2.87
C ILE A 541 15.65 -8.33 -3.27
N ALA A 542 15.27 -7.07 -3.24
CA ALA A 542 13.91 -6.67 -3.57
C ALA A 542 13.55 -6.94 -5.04
N MET A 543 14.48 -6.72 -5.99
CA MET A 543 14.27 -7.02 -7.40
C MET A 543 14.14 -8.52 -7.71
N ILE A 544 14.78 -9.39 -6.90
CA ILE A 544 14.61 -10.84 -6.99
C ILE A 544 13.25 -11.27 -6.44
N ILE A 545 12.82 -10.68 -5.32
CA ILE A 545 11.53 -11.03 -4.68
C ILE A 545 10.35 -10.49 -5.49
N ALA A 546 10.46 -9.29 -6.08
CA ALA A 546 9.34 -8.60 -6.72
C ALA A 546 8.59 -9.43 -7.77
N PRO A 547 9.24 -10.10 -8.73
CA PRO A 547 8.52 -10.94 -9.70
C PRO A 547 7.78 -12.12 -9.06
N MET A 548 8.25 -12.63 -7.91
CA MET A 548 7.61 -13.74 -7.20
C MET A 548 6.24 -13.35 -6.62
N LEU A 549 5.99 -12.05 -6.42
CA LEU A 549 4.70 -11.53 -5.93
C LEU A 549 3.59 -11.61 -6.99
N GLU A 550 3.90 -12.02 -8.21
CA GLU A 550 2.89 -12.35 -9.21
C GLU A 550 2.07 -13.59 -8.82
N ASN A 551 2.60 -14.41 -7.93
CA ASN A 551 1.91 -15.60 -7.44
C ASN A 551 0.64 -15.22 -6.67
N PRO A 552 -0.53 -15.71 -7.08
CA PRO A 552 -1.83 -15.38 -6.49
C PRO A 552 -2.01 -15.76 -5.02
N ALA A 553 -1.13 -16.64 -4.50
CA ALA A 553 -1.13 -17.02 -3.09
C ALA A 553 -0.94 -15.82 -2.13
N PHE A 554 -0.48 -14.68 -2.62
CA PHE A 554 -0.28 -13.46 -1.82
C PHE A 554 -1.53 -12.57 -1.69
N GLY A 555 -2.62 -12.91 -2.36
CA GLY A 555 -3.96 -12.26 -2.14
C GLY A 555 -4.08 -10.85 -2.65
N GLY A 556 -4.10 -9.89 -2.90
CA GLY A 556 -4.02 -8.49 -3.31
C GLY A 556 -2.94 -7.76 -2.54
N ILE A 557 -2.12 -7.01 -3.24
CA ILE A 557 -0.91 -6.37 -2.72
C ILE A 557 -1.21 -5.45 -1.52
N PHE A 558 -2.27 -4.64 -1.63
CA PHE A 558 -2.64 -3.69 -0.58
C PHE A 558 -3.01 -4.40 0.73
N THR A 559 -3.90 -5.37 0.68
CA THR A 559 -4.35 -6.12 1.85
C THR A 559 -3.20 -6.91 2.47
N PHE A 560 -2.34 -7.52 1.65
CA PHE A 560 -1.16 -8.25 2.11
C PHE A 560 -0.21 -7.35 2.91
N ILE A 561 0.14 -6.16 2.39
CA ILE A 561 1.02 -5.21 3.08
C ILE A 561 0.40 -4.76 4.40
N GLN A 562 -0.87 -4.39 4.39
CA GLN A 562 -1.57 -3.89 5.56
C GLN A 562 -1.70 -4.97 6.64
N GLU A 563 -2.04 -6.18 6.25
CA GLU A 563 -2.15 -7.29 7.20
C GLU A 563 -0.79 -7.69 7.80
N PHE A 564 0.29 -7.64 7.00
CA PHE A 564 1.64 -7.89 7.50
C PHE A 564 2.09 -6.86 8.54
N GLN A 565 1.63 -5.62 8.45
CA GLN A 565 1.86 -4.60 9.46
C GLN A 565 1.26 -4.97 10.83
N GLY A 566 0.22 -5.82 10.88
CA GLY A 566 -0.38 -6.30 12.12
C GLY A 566 0.60 -7.04 13.04
N PHE A 567 1.60 -7.71 12.46
CA PHE A 567 2.64 -8.39 13.23
C PHE A 567 3.57 -7.45 13.99
N ILE A 568 3.70 -6.20 13.57
CA ILE A 568 4.70 -5.28 14.12
C ILE A 568 4.13 -3.99 14.69
N SER A 569 3.14 -3.38 14.03
CA SER A 569 2.70 -2.01 14.35
C SER A 569 2.09 -1.86 15.73
N PRO A 570 1.24 -2.78 16.26
CA PRO A 570 0.69 -2.65 17.60
C PRO A 570 1.75 -2.68 18.70
N GLY A 571 2.70 -3.62 18.59
CA GLY A 571 3.78 -3.78 19.56
C GLY A 571 4.75 -2.58 19.56
N ILE A 572 5.17 -2.14 18.36
CA ILE A 572 6.06 -0.97 18.24
C ILE A 572 5.36 0.29 18.76
N LEU A 573 4.12 0.54 18.37
CA LEU A 573 3.38 1.71 18.86
C LEU A 573 3.25 1.68 20.39
N ALA A 574 2.92 0.53 20.97
CA ALA A 574 2.77 0.38 22.41
C ALA A 574 4.06 0.72 23.16
N ILE A 575 5.22 0.17 22.74
CA ILE A 575 6.47 0.45 23.43
C ILE A 575 6.94 1.90 23.25
N PHE A 576 6.66 2.53 22.10
CA PHE A 576 7.01 3.94 21.90
C PHE A 576 6.11 4.85 22.75
N LEU A 577 4.81 4.64 22.77
CA LEU A 577 3.90 5.39 23.64
C LEU A 577 4.30 5.23 25.12
N PHE A 578 4.55 4.00 25.57
CA PHE A 578 5.07 3.75 26.93
C PHE A 578 6.41 4.44 27.16
N GLY A 579 7.33 4.34 26.21
CA GLY A 579 8.64 4.98 26.30
C GLY A 579 8.58 6.51 26.41
N LEU A 580 7.62 7.13 25.74
CA LEU A 580 7.44 8.57 25.69
C LEU A 580 6.62 9.12 26.88
N LEU A 581 5.65 8.34 27.40
CA LEU A 581 4.68 8.80 28.40
C LEU A 581 4.96 8.24 29.78
N VAL A 582 5.42 7.02 29.91
CA VAL A 582 5.61 6.30 31.19
C VAL A 582 7.10 6.24 31.57
N HIS A 583 7.61 7.32 32.16
CA HIS A 583 9.05 7.50 32.41
C HIS A 583 9.68 6.43 33.32
N ARG A 584 8.90 5.73 34.15
CA ARG A 584 9.36 4.65 35.04
C ARG A 584 9.13 3.24 34.54
N ALA A 585 8.70 3.05 33.28
CA ALA A 585 8.56 1.73 32.69
C ALA A 585 9.92 0.99 32.67
N PRO A 586 9.97 -0.29 33.08
CA PRO A 586 11.21 -1.05 33.17
C PRO A 586 11.85 -1.25 31.78
N ARG A 587 13.18 -1.38 31.76
CA ARG A 587 13.92 -1.52 30.49
C ARG A 587 13.52 -2.76 29.67
N ILE A 588 13.08 -3.83 30.34
CA ILE A 588 12.60 -5.04 29.68
C ILE A 588 11.29 -4.84 28.91
N ALA A 589 10.49 -3.81 29.26
CA ALA A 589 9.21 -3.53 28.61
C ALA A 589 9.34 -3.37 27.09
N GLY A 590 10.43 -2.75 26.61
CA GLY A 590 10.69 -2.63 25.19
C GLY A 590 10.82 -3.97 24.47
N THR A 591 11.57 -4.90 25.05
CA THR A 591 11.76 -6.26 24.52
C THR A 591 10.46 -7.06 24.56
N VAL A 592 9.74 -7.01 25.68
CA VAL A 592 8.48 -7.75 25.86
C VAL A 592 7.44 -7.28 24.85
N GLY A 593 7.24 -5.98 24.68
CA GLY A 593 6.25 -5.47 23.73
C GLY A 593 6.57 -5.81 22.27
N LEU A 594 7.86 -5.80 21.89
CA LEU A 594 8.30 -6.19 20.55
C LEU A 594 8.05 -7.66 20.23
N LEU A 595 8.32 -8.56 21.19
CA LEU A 595 8.21 -10.01 20.97
C LEU A 595 6.81 -10.54 21.18
N LEU A 596 6.05 -9.95 22.10
CA LEU A 596 4.70 -10.39 22.44
C LEU A 596 3.72 -10.19 21.29
N ASN A 597 3.79 -9.05 20.59
CA ASN A 597 2.84 -8.72 19.54
C ASN A 597 2.85 -9.69 18.36
N PRO A 598 3.99 -10.06 17.74
CA PRO A 598 4.00 -11.04 16.65
C PRO A 598 3.39 -12.39 17.06
N VAL A 599 3.63 -12.83 18.29
CA VAL A 599 3.07 -14.07 18.82
C VAL A 599 1.55 -13.97 18.96
N LEU A 600 1.04 -12.89 19.56
CA LEU A 600 -0.40 -12.67 19.72
C LEU A 600 -1.11 -12.56 18.37
N TYR A 601 -0.58 -11.74 17.48
CA TYR A 601 -1.20 -11.53 16.18
C TYR A 601 -1.20 -12.82 15.34
N GLY A 602 -0.09 -13.56 15.34
CA GLY A 602 0.01 -14.87 14.69
C GLY A 602 -0.97 -15.88 15.28
N LEU A 603 -1.07 -15.96 16.62
CA LEU A 603 -2.04 -16.83 17.29
C LEU A 603 -3.47 -16.47 16.87
N PHE A 604 -3.86 -15.20 16.91
CA PHE A 604 -5.22 -14.79 16.55
C PHE A 604 -5.52 -15.00 15.06
N LYS A 605 -4.56 -14.73 14.18
CA LYS A 605 -4.75 -14.92 12.73
C LYS A 605 -4.84 -16.39 12.33
N PHE A 606 -3.93 -17.22 12.85
CA PHE A 606 -3.76 -18.60 12.42
C PHE A 606 -4.41 -19.62 13.36
N SER A 607 -5.20 -19.17 14.34
CA SER A 607 -5.80 -20.07 15.35
C SER A 607 -6.63 -21.19 14.72
N ASN A 608 -7.41 -20.91 13.68
CA ASN A 608 -8.19 -21.91 12.96
C ASN A 608 -7.31 -22.96 12.27
N SER A 609 -6.18 -22.53 11.68
CA SER A 609 -5.25 -23.44 11.00
C SER A 609 -4.37 -24.24 11.98
N ILE A 610 -4.07 -23.66 13.17
CA ILE A 610 -3.21 -24.30 14.16
C ILE A 610 -4.00 -25.27 15.04
N LEU A 611 -5.20 -24.90 15.45
CA LEU A 611 -6.00 -25.60 16.45
C LEU A 611 -7.15 -26.45 15.84
N GLY A 612 -7.50 -26.23 14.58
CA GLY A 612 -8.57 -26.93 13.89
C GLY A 612 -9.87 -26.92 14.70
N ASP A 613 -10.49 -28.09 14.86
CA ASP A 613 -11.74 -28.27 15.62
C ASP A 613 -11.59 -28.01 17.13
N ALA A 614 -10.35 -28.07 17.67
CA ALA A 614 -10.06 -27.75 19.06
C ALA A 614 -9.97 -26.25 19.35
N ASN A 615 -10.18 -25.39 18.34
CA ASN A 615 -10.09 -23.95 18.51
C ASN A 615 -11.18 -23.43 19.47
N PRO A 616 -10.79 -22.79 20.62
CA PRO A 616 -11.76 -22.21 21.53
C PRO A 616 -12.64 -21.16 20.82
N GLY A 617 -13.92 -21.08 21.17
CA GLY A 617 -14.89 -20.19 20.51
C GLY A 617 -14.42 -18.74 20.42
N PHE A 618 -13.74 -18.21 21.45
CA PHE A 618 -13.15 -16.87 21.44
C PHE A 618 -12.09 -16.68 20.33
N LEU A 619 -11.12 -17.59 20.22
CA LEU A 619 -10.07 -17.50 19.20
C LEU A 619 -10.64 -17.67 17.79
N LYS A 620 -11.63 -18.56 17.63
CA LYS A 620 -12.35 -18.72 16.35
C LYS A 620 -13.04 -17.43 15.95
N THR A 621 -13.71 -16.76 16.88
CA THR A 621 -14.37 -15.45 16.62
C THR A 621 -13.34 -14.38 16.24
N VAL A 622 -12.23 -14.26 16.99
CA VAL A 622 -11.17 -13.26 16.72
C VAL A 622 -10.48 -13.52 15.38
N ALA A 623 -10.31 -14.77 14.96
CA ALA A 623 -9.75 -15.11 13.65
C ALA A 623 -10.61 -14.58 12.49
N GLY A 624 -11.94 -14.48 12.70
CA GLY A 624 -12.89 -13.91 11.73
C GLY A 624 -12.98 -12.38 11.74
N TRP A 625 -12.38 -11.68 12.70
CA TRP A 625 -12.41 -10.23 12.77
C TRP A 625 -11.61 -9.58 11.63
N SER A 626 -11.88 -8.30 11.35
CA SER A 626 -11.02 -7.51 10.47
C SER A 626 -9.58 -7.49 11.00
N PHE A 627 -8.60 -7.35 10.11
CA PHE A 627 -7.19 -7.27 10.54
C PHE A 627 -6.94 -6.03 11.43
N LEU A 628 -7.69 -4.94 11.23
CA LEU A 628 -7.60 -3.72 12.04
C LEU A 628 -8.11 -3.95 13.47
N ASP A 629 -9.21 -4.67 13.64
CA ASP A 629 -9.73 -4.99 14.97
C ASP A 629 -8.81 -5.96 15.72
N ARG A 630 -8.21 -6.94 15.01
CA ARG A 630 -7.15 -7.79 15.59
C ARG A 630 -5.94 -6.97 16.05
N MET A 631 -5.51 -5.95 15.28
CA MET A 631 -4.45 -5.02 15.71
C MET A 631 -4.86 -4.29 16.98
N GLY A 632 -6.10 -3.83 17.07
CA GLY A 632 -6.66 -3.16 18.25
C GLY A 632 -6.57 -4.04 19.51
N LEU A 633 -6.97 -5.30 19.38
CA LEU A 633 -6.89 -6.28 20.48
C LEU A 633 -5.45 -6.53 20.90
N CYS A 634 -4.54 -6.77 19.94
CA CYS A 634 -3.12 -6.97 20.22
C CYS A 634 -2.51 -5.78 20.96
N PHE A 635 -2.79 -4.57 20.47
CA PHE A 635 -2.33 -3.33 21.11
C PHE A 635 -2.81 -3.22 22.54
N GLY A 636 -4.10 -3.48 22.81
CA GLY A 636 -4.67 -3.47 24.16
C GLY A 636 -3.99 -4.46 25.10
N ILE A 637 -3.75 -5.70 24.64
CA ILE A 637 -3.07 -6.74 25.44
C ILE A 637 -1.61 -6.33 25.71
N VAL A 638 -0.90 -5.81 24.72
CA VAL A 638 0.49 -5.35 24.91
C VAL A 638 0.52 -4.19 25.92
N ILE A 639 -0.33 -3.17 25.78
CA ILE A 639 -0.41 -2.04 26.74
C ILE A 639 -0.72 -2.55 28.15
N ALA A 640 -1.67 -3.46 28.32
CA ALA A 640 -1.99 -4.05 29.60
C ALA A 640 -0.78 -4.76 30.21
N THR A 641 -0.07 -5.58 29.41
CA THR A 641 1.15 -6.28 29.84
C THR A 641 2.24 -5.31 30.29
N LEU A 642 2.50 -4.24 29.49
CA LEU A 642 3.49 -3.22 29.85
C LEU A 642 3.10 -2.46 31.11
N THR A 643 1.81 -2.24 31.32
CA THR A 643 1.29 -1.60 32.54
C THR A 643 1.55 -2.49 33.76
N VAL A 644 1.20 -3.77 33.66
CA VAL A 644 1.47 -4.73 34.76
C VAL A 644 2.95 -4.80 35.08
N LEU A 645 3.81 -4.93 34.05
CA LEU A 645 5.27 -4.94 34.24
C LEU A 645 5.76 -3.66 34.95
N THR A 646 5.19 -2.52 34.59
CA THR A 646 5.57 -1.24 35.20
C THR A 646 5.10 -1.12 36.65
N LEU A 647 3.95 -1.66 37.01
CA LEU A 647 3.44 -1.69 38.38
C LEU A 647 4.26 -2.63 39.27
N VAL A 648 4.67 -3.79 38.73
CA VAL A 648 5.43 -4.82 39.47
C VAL A 648 6.90 -4.43 39.65
N ALA A 649 7.52 -3.84 38.60
CA ALA A 649 8.96 -3.56 38.59
C ALA A 649 9.28 -2.17 38.05
N PRO A 650 8.80 -1.08 38.66
CA PRO A 650 9.06 0.28 38.17
C PRO A 650 10.53 0.65 38.35
N LEU A 651 11.08 1.44 37.42
CA LEU A 651 12.42 1.99 37.57
C LEU A 651 12.49 2.95 38.77
N LYS A 652 13.57 2.85 39.52
CA LYS A 652 13.83 3.74 40.68
C LYS A 652 13.97 5.19 40.27
N LYS A 653 14.60 5.45 39.12
CA LYS A 653 14.78 6.79 38.53
C LYS A 653 14.22 6.81 37.09
N PRO A 654 13.62 7.92 36.63
CA PRO A 654 13.28 8.09 35.23
C PRO A 654 14.49 7.93 34.33
N VAL A 655 14.27 7.53 33.07
CA VAL A 655 15.35 7.49 32.07
C VAL A 655 15.45 8.87 31.42
N ASP A 656 16.62 9.48 31.48
CA ASP A 656 16.93 10.72 30.77
C ASP A 656 17.35 10.41 29.34
N LEU A 657 16.66 11.02 28.38
CA LEU A 657 17.02 10.91 26.97
C LEU A 657 18.17 11.87 26.64
N PRO A 658 19.08 11.51 25.71
CA PRO A 658 20.13 12.42 25.27
C PRO A 658 19.54 13.71 24.69
N VAL A 659 20.33 14.77 24.74
CA VAL A 659 19.94 16.09 24.22
C VAL A 659 20.94 16.51 23.16
N ASN A 660 20.45 16.77 21.95
CA ASN A 660 21.25 17.37 20.88
C ASN A 660 21.24 18.90 21.01
N PRO A 661 22.36 19.53 21.40
CA PRO A 661 22.42 20.97 21.61
C PRO A 661 22.42 21.80 20.31
N GLU A 662 22.69 21.17 19.16
CA GLU A 662 22.75 21.85 17.85
C GLU A 662 21.33 22.02 17.24
N MET A 663 20.30 21.34 17.77
CA MET A 663 18.96 21.36 17.19
C MET A 663 18.09 22.44 17.83
N ASP A 664 17.59 23.38 16.99
CA ASP A 664 16.56 24.32 17.42
C ASP A 664 15.22 23.61 17.62
N ILE A 665 14.78 23.53 18.86
CA ILE A 665 13.54 22.88 19.28
C ILE A 665 12.38 23.86 19.53
N THR A 666 12.49 25.10 19.03
CA THR A 666 11.40 26.09 19.14
C THR A 666 10.19 25.65 18.31
N PRO A 667 9.01 25.48 18.90
CA PRO A 667 7.83 25.03 18.17
C PRO A 667 7.22 26.13 17.30
N SER A 668 6.62 25.75 16.17
CA SER A 668 5.93 26.66 15.27
C SER A 668 4.50 26.96 15.72
N LYS A 669 4.20 28.26 16.01
CA LYS A 669 2.82 28.71 16.27
C LYS A 669 1.92 28.54 15.03
N GLY A 670 2.43 28.84 13.82
CA GLY A 670 1.69 28.68 12.58
C GLY A 670 1.32 27.22 12.30
N ALA A 671 2.23 26.27 12.58
CA ALA A 671 1.93 24.86 12.44
C ALA A 671 0.83 24.38 13.40
N LYS A 672 0.73 24.94 14.63
CA LYS A 672 -0.38 24.62 15.54
C LYS A 672 -1.73 25.03 14.97
N VAL A 673 -1.82 26.26 14.46
CA VAL A 673 -3.05 26.77 13.83
C VAL A 673 -3.39 25.96 12.58
N GLY A 674 -2.41 25.73 11.69
CA GLY A 674 -2.59 24.90 10.49
C GLY A 674 -3.04 23.48 10.84
N GLY A 675 -2.47 22.85 11.87
CA GLY A 675 -2.88 21.53 12.35
C GLY A 675 -4.33 21.50 12.86
N ALA A 676 -4.75 22.52 13.61
CA ALA A 676 -6.15 22.63 14.04
C ALA A 676 -7.11 22.78 12.85
N ILE A 677 -6.72 23.54 11.82
CA ILE A 677 -7.51 23.66 10.58
C ILE A 677 -7.61 22.31 9.87
N VAL A 678 -6.52 21.56 9.74
CA VAL A 678 -6.52 20.23 9.12
C VAL A 678 -7.46 19.28 9.85
N ILE A 679 -7.41 19.24 11.19
CA ILE A 679 -8.32 18.41 11.99
C ILE A 679 -9.79 18.81 11.75
N LEU A 680 -10.08 20.12 11.77
CA LEU A 680 -11.43 20.61 11.50
C LEU A 680 -11.94 20.22 10.11
N LEU A 681 -11.09 20.37 9.07
CA LEU A 681 -11.43 19.97 7.71
C LEU A 681 -11.66 18.47 7.60
N THR A 682 -10.85 17.65 8.29
CA THR A 682 -11.08 16.20 8.34
C THR A 682 -12.46 15.86 8.93
N VAL A 683 -12.82 16.48 10.05
CA VAL A 683 -14.14 16.26 10.66
C VAL A 683 -15.28 16.67 9.71
N ILE A 684 -15.14 17.81 9.03
CA ILE A 684 -16.12 18.24 8.02
C ILE A 684 -16.27 17.21 6.91
N LEU A 685 -15.16 16.65 6.40
CA LEU A 685 -15.20 15.63 5.36
C LEU A 685 -15.93 14.35 5.83
N TYR A 686 -15.69 13.91 7.07
CA TYR A 686 -16.43 12.78 7.64
C TYR A 686 -17.93 13.07 7.82
N VAL A 687 -18.32 14.33 8.10
CA VAL A 687 -19.73 14.72 8.17
C VAL A 687 -20.38 14.72 6.78
N ILE A 688 -19.66 15.17 5.75
CA ILE A 688 -20.17 15.20 4.37
C ILE A 688 -20.43 13.79 3.83
N PHE A 689 -19.52 12.85 4.14
CA PHE A 689 -19.55 11.46 3.65
C PHE A 689 -19.92 10.45 4.75
N TRP A 690 -20.71 10.85 5.72
CA TRP A 690 -21.12 10.01 6.88
C TRP A 690 -21.76 8.69 6.49
#